data_0231a1a1c3b728eb7c856bbf74dfe589
#
_entry.id   0231a1a1c3b728eb7c856bbf74dfe589
#
_cell.length_a   1.000
_cell.length_b   1.000
_cell.length_c   1.000
_cell.angle_alpha   90.00
_cell.angle_beta   90.00
_cell.angle_gamma   90.00
#
_symmetry.space_group_name_H-M   'P 1'
#
loop_
_entity.id
_entity.type
_entity.pdbx_description
1 polymer ?
#
loop_
_entity_poly.entity_id
_entity_poly.type
_entity_poly.pdbx_seq_one_letter_code
_entity_poly.pdbx_strand_id
1 'polypeptide(L)'
;MTQYNVTGMSCAACSARVEKAVSRVPGVTSCSVSLLTNSMGVEGSAAPQDIIAAVQAAGYGASLKGAGKAAPSAAEAEAALEDHETPKLKRRLLWSLGFLLVLMYFSMGHMMWGWPLPAFYTDNHVAMGLTQLLLTVAVMVINQKFFISGFQSLWRRAPNMDTLVALGATAAFGYSTYALFAMTGAQVRGDTEAVMTYMMDFYFESAAMILTLITVGKMLEARSKGRTTDALKGLMKLAPQTATVERDGRELEVPIKQVQRDDIFVVRPGESIPVDGVVLDGASAVNEAALTGESLPVDKAAGDTVSAATVNQSGFLRCRATRVGEDTTLSQIIQMVSDAAATKAPIAKIADRVSGVFVPTVIAIAAVTTAVWLLLGQSVGFALARGISVLVISCPCALGLATPVAIMVGSGLGAKNGILFKTAASLEETGRVDIVALDKTGTITAGEPQVTELLPADGVSEAELLRAALALEQKSEHPLARAILARAQADGLTADEVTDFRALSGSGLTAVRNGQTLQGGSLAYVSTAAEVSPAMRARCEALAEDGKTPLLFSENGRLLGVIAVADVIKPDSPQAVRELRNMGIEVVMLTGDNERTARAIGAAAGVDRVIAGVLPDGKDAEIRRLRERGKVAMVGDGINDAPALTRADVGIAIGAGADVALDAADVVLMKSRLSDVPAAIRLSRATLRNIHQNLFWAFFYNTLGIPLAAGVFVPLGLTLNPMFGAAAMSLSSFCVVSNALRLNLFKLRDPKHDQKRRKKPASANTAPAEEKTTTEKEKKPMKKTMKIEGMMCAHCEATVKKALEAIPEVVDAEVSHTAGTAVVTLQSPVDDAALKKAVEDKDYKVLGIE
;
A
#
# COMPACT_ATOMS: atom_id res chain seq x y z
N MET A 1 13.65 -6.95 -0.85
CA MET A 1 13.57 -6.38 -2.22
C MET A 1 14.81 -5.55 -2.51
N THR A 2 15.57 -5.85 -3.57
CA THR A 2 16.77 -5.06 -3.95
C THR A 2 16.36 -3.88 -4.84
N GLN A 3 16.82 -2.66 -4.51
CA GLN A 3 16.46 -1.46 -5.25
C GLN A 3 17.56 -1.02 -6.22
N TYR A 4 17.15 -0.52 -7.40
CA TYR A 4 18.02 0.03 -8.45
C TYR A 4 17.51 1.41 -8.87
N ASN A 5 18.42 2.31 -9.20
CA ASN A 5 18.10 3.53 -9.92
C ASN A 5 18.04 3.23 -11.41
N VAL A 6 17.00 3.68 -12.11
CA VAL A 6 16.84 3.48 -13.57
C VAL A 6 16.75 4.85 -14.25
N THR A 7 17.56 5.05 -15.26
CA THR A 7 17.63 6.33 -16.01
C THR A 7 17.15 6.17 -17.44
N GLY A 8 16.64 7.26 -18.04
CA GLY A 8 16.19 7.28 -19.44
C GLY A 8 14.72 6.93 -19.66
N MET A 9 13.95 6.64 -18.60
CA MET A 9 12.51 6.41 -18.73
C MET A 9 11.75 7.73 -18.86
N SER A 10 10.84 7.84 -19.83
CA SER A 10 10.06 9.05 -20.09
C SER A 10 8.54 8.83 -19.96
N CYS A 11 8.09 7.58 -19.97
CA CYS A 11 6.65 7.23 -19.92
C CYS A 11 6.40 5.81 -19.40
N ALA A 12 5.11 5.50 -19.16
CA ALA A 12 4.65 4.19 -18.67
C ALA A 12 5.09 3.01 -19.57
N ALA A 13 5.11 3.20 -20.89
CA ALA A 13 5.58 2.17 -21.81
C ALA A 13 7.08 1.85 -21.61
N CYS A 14 7.89 2.83 -21.22
CA CYS A 14 9.29 2.63 -20.88
C CYS A 14 9.44 1.76 -19.63
N SER A 15 8.70 2.08 -18.56
CA SER A 15 8.74 1.30 -17.32
C SER A 15 8.27 -0.14 -17.52
N ALA A 16 7.19 -0.36 -18.28
CA ALA A 16 6.70 -1.70 -18.62
C ALA A 16 7.74 -2.53 -19.42
N ARG A 17 8.51 -1.87 -20.29
CA ARG A 17 9.57 -2.53 -21.05
C ARG A 17 10.74 -2.96 -20.18
N VAL A 18 11.20 -2.10 -19.26
CA VAL A 18 12.24 -2.44 -18.30
C VAL A 18 11.80 -3.61 -17.44
N GLU A 19 10.57 -3.53 -16.89
CA GLU A 19 9.97 -4.58 -16.08
C GLU A 19 9.92 -5.94 -16.82
N LYS A 20 9.48 -5.93 -18.10
CA LYS A 20 9.46 -7.13 -18.94
C LYS A 20 10.86 -7.70 -19.25
N ALA A 21 11.85 -6.84 -19.40
CA ALA A 21 13.23 -7.27 -19.66
C ALA A 21 13.84 -7.95 -18.42
N VAL A 22 13.67 -7.32 -17.25
CA VAL A 22 14.22 -7.81 -15.98
C VAL A 22 13.47 -9.07 -15.49
N SER A 23 12.15 -9.14 -15.66
CA SER A 23 11.37 -10.35 -15.30
C SER A 23 11.73 -11.60 -16.11
N ARG A 24 12.54 -11.47 -17.16
CA ARG A 24 13.06 -12.62 -17.95
C ARG A 24 14.41 -13.10 -17.47
N VAL A 25 15.05 -12.38 -16.56
CA VAL A 25 16.36 -12.77 -16.02
C VAL A 25 16.14 -13.98 -15.10
N PRO A 26 16.88 -15.09 -15.28
CA PRO A 26 16.78 -16.25 -14.41
C PRO A 26 17.04 -15.85 -12.95
N GLY A 27 16.21 -16.35 -12.04
CA GLY A 27 16.31 -16.03 -10.62
C GLY A 27 15.55 -14.77 -10.17
N VAL A 28 14.90 -14.02 -11.05
CA VAL A 28 13.99 -12.93 -10.70
C VAL A 28 12.59 -13.49 -10.44
N THR A 29 12.07 -13.32 -9.22
CA THR A 29 10.72 -13.73 -8.84
C THR A 29 9.71 -12.61 -9.05
N SER A 30 10.08 -11.37 -8.73
CA SER A 30 9.26 -10.19 -9.02
C SER A 30 10.11 -8.99 -9.43
N CYS A 31 9.53 -8.14 -10.27
CA CYS A 31 10.15 -6.87 -10.66
C CYS A 31 9.06 -5.79 -10.73
N SER A 32 9.33 -4.66 -10.13
CA SER A 32 8.45 -3.48 -10.18
C SER A 32 9.27 -2.24 -10.51
N VAL A 33 8.84 -1.48 -11.51
CA VAL A 33 9.57 -0.29 -12.00
C VAL A 33 8.73 0.95 -11.80
N SER A 34 9.19 1.90 -11.00
CA SER A 34 8.52 3.17 -10.73
C SER A 34 9.05 4.28 -11.65
N LEU A 35 8.17 4.80 -12.49
CA LEU A 35 8.47 5.99 -13.31
C LEU A 35 8.57 7.26 -12.47
N LEU A 36 7.91 7.29 -11.31
CA LEU A 36 7.83 8.46 -10.45
C LEU A 36 9.14 8.72 -9.71
N THR A 37 9.71 7.66 -9.15
CA THR A 37 10.97 7.70 -8.39
C THR A 37 12.20 7.35 -9.24
N ASN A 38 12.00 7.03 -10.53
CA ASN A 38 13.04 6.50 -11.42
C ASN A 38 13.81 5.32 -10.78
N SER A 39 13.09 4.46 -10.06
CA SER A 39 13.64 3.32 -9.36
C SER A 39 12.98 2.01 -9.80
N MET A 40 13.66 0.92 -9.50
CA MET A 40 13.19 -0.43 -9.75
C MET A 40 13.46 -1.28 -8.52
N GLY A 41 12.44 -2.00 -8.04
CA GLY A 41 12.56 -3.02 -7.02
C GLY A 41 12.54 -4.40 -7.66
N VAL A 42 13.50 -5.24 -7.29
CA VAL A 42 13.62 -6.62 -7.79
C VAL A 42 13.69 -7.58 -6.60
N GLU A 43 12.93 -8.65 -6.68
CA GLU A 43 12.99 -9.78 -5.75
C GLU A 43 13.50 -11.01 -6.49
N GLY A 44 14.27 -11.83 -5.80
CA GLY A 44 14.83 -13.05 -6.34
C GLY A 44 16.32 -13.21 -6.02
N SER A 45 16.92 -14.25 -6.57
CA SER A 45 18.32 -14.63 -6.38
C SER A 45 19.24 -14.21 -7.53
N ALA A 46 18.74 -13.45 -8.52
CA ALA A 46 19.52 -13.01 -9.68
C ALA A 46 20.65 -12.06 -9.29
N ALA A 47 21.81 -12.19 -9.94
CA ALA A 47 22.94 -11.32 -9.67
C ALA A 47 22.66 -9.87 -10.12
N PRO A 48 23.09 -8.85 -9.35
CA PRO A 48 22.84 -7.44 -9.70
C PRO A 48 23.36 -7.05 -11.08
N GLN A 49 24.47 -7.64 -11.53
CA GLN A 49 25.07 -7.37 -12.83
C GLN A 49 24.17 -7.84 -13.98
N ASP A 50 23.51 -9.00 -13.86
CA ASP A 50 22.60 -9.53 -14.88
C ASP A 50 21.35 -8.66 -15.00
N ILE A 51 20.86 -8.17 -13.88
CA ILE A 51 19.72 -7.22 -13.84
C ILE A 51 20.08 -5.92 -14.54
N ILE A 52 21.27 -5.34 -14.23
CA ILE A 52 21.76 -4.12 -14.87
C ILE A 52 21.95 -4.32 -16.37
N ALA A 53 22.55 -5.45 -16.80
CA ALA A 53 22.73 -5.79 -18.19
C ALA A 53 21.39 -5.92 -18.94
N ALA A 54 20.38 -6.54 -18.33
CA ALA A 54 19.03 -6.64 -18.91
C ALA A 54 18.38 -5.27 -19.13
N VAL A 55 18.54 -4.33 -18.18
CA VAL A 55 18.04 -2.96 -18.31
C VAL A 55 18.78 -2.21 -19.41
N GLN A 56 20.11 -2.37 -19.51
CA GLN A 56 20.92 -1.75 -20.56
C GLN A 56 20.56 -2.31 -21.94
N ALA A 57 20.37 -3.62 -22.06
CA ALA A 57 19.90 -4.25 -23.29
C ALA A 57 18.50 -3.75 -23.71
N ALA A 58 17.64 -3.41 -22.75
CA ALA A 58 16.34 -2.77 -23.02
C ALA A 58 16.50 -1.29 -23.47
N GLY A 59 17.69 -0.70 -23.31
CA GLY A 59 18.02 0.66 -23.79
C GLY A 59 17.94 1.74 -22.72
N TYR A 60 18.02 1.35 -21.45
CA TYR A 60 17.94 2.24 -20.29
C TYR A 60 19.19 2.10 -19.41
N GLY A 61 19.50 3.09 -18.60
CA GLY A 61 20.58 2.99 -17.63
C GLY A 61 20.07 2.38 -16.32
N ALA A 62 20.88 1.55 -15.65
CA ALA A 62 20.61 1.07 -14.30
C ALA A 62 21.86 1.08 -13.44
N SER A 63 21.66 1.33 -12.13
CA SER A 63 22.69 1.21 -11.10
C SER A 63 22.05 0.71 -9.80
N LEU A 64 22.78 -0.10 -9.04
CA LEU A 64 22.33 -0.58 -7.74
C LEU A 64 22.24 0.60 -6.77
N LYS A 65 21.11 0.72 -6.08
CA LYS A 65 20.92 1.74 -5.04
C LYS A 65 21.63 1.27 -3.78
N GLY A 66 22.64 2.02 -3.32
CA GLY A 66 23.41 1.66 -2.14
C GLY A 66 24.75 0.90 -2.39
N ALA A 67 25.12 0.61 -3.64
CA ALA A 67 26.41 -0.02 -3.94
C ALA A 67 27.56 0.96 -3.74
N GLY A 68 28.34 0.80 -2.67
CA GLY A 68 29.66 1.42 -2.53
C GLY A 68 29.83 2.53 -1.49
N LYS A 69 28.82 2.88 -0.71
CA LYS A 69 28.95 3.78 0.46
C LYS A 69 28.05 3.28 1.58
N ALA A 70 28.45 3.56 2.83
CA ALA A 70 27.56 3.51 3.96
C ALA A 70 26.23 4.18 3.61
N ALA A 71 25.13 3.70 4.19
CA ALA A 71 23.77 4.17 3.89
C ALA A 71 23.72 5.68 3.64
N PRO A 72 23.01 6.14 2.60
CA PRO A 72 22.95 7.56 2.30
C PRO A 72 22.41 8.31 3.51
N SER A 73 23.06 9.38 3.89
CA SER A 73 22.57 10.25 4.96
C SER A 73 21.19 10.79 4.59
N ALA A 74 20.39 11.16 5.59
CA ALA A 74 19.11 11.85 5.35
C ALA A 74 19.29 13.03 4.37
N ALA A 75 20.42 13.76 4.46
CA ALA A 75 20.78 14.83 3.53
C ALA A 75 21.06 14.32 2.09
N GLU A 76 21.73 13.17 1.92
CA GLU A 76 21.97 12.59 0.59
C GLU A 76 20.67 12.01 -0.02
N ALA A 77 19.83 11.42 0.81
CA ALA A 77 18.51 10.94 0.41
C ALA A 77 17.56 12.12 0.09
N GLU A 78 17.63 13.23 0.82
CA GLU A 78 16.92 14.47 0.51
C GLU A 78 17.41 15.07 -0.81
N ALA A 79 18.72 15.14 -1.03
CA ALA A 79 19.31 15.59 -2.29
C ALA A 79 18.91 14.72 -3.50
N ALA A 80 18.75 13.40 -3.29
CA ALA A 80 18.26 12.48 -4.32
C ALA A 80 16.78 12.71 -4.70
N LEU A 81 15.99 13.30 -3.81
CA LEU A 81 14.60 13.69 -4.04
C LEU A 81 14.46 15.15 -4.53
N GLU A 82 15.55 15.89 -4.65
CA GLU A 82 15.53 17.26 -5.13
C GLU A 82 15.13 17.33 -6.61
N ASP A 83 14.29 18.30 -6.94
CA ASP A 83 13.76 18.48 -8.29
C ASP A 83 14.80 19.17 -9.20
N HIS A 84 15.68 18.39 -9.77
CA HIS A 84 16.67 18.88 -10.76
C HIS A 84 16.12 19.00 -12.19
N GLU A 85 14.93 18.45 -12.46
CA GLU A 85 14.34 18.43 -13.81
C GLU A 85 13.55 19.71 -14.12
N THR A 86 12.76 20.20 -13.17
CA THR A 86 11.93 21.41 -13.36
C THR A 86 12.75 22.65 -13.77
N PRO A 87 13.91 22.98 -13.17
CA PRO A 87 14.70 24.12 -13.60
C PRO A 87 15.21 23.99 -15.05
N LYS A 88 15.62 22.78 -15.46
CA LYS A 88 16.08 22.52 -16.83
C LYS A 88 14.94 22.66 -17.84
N LEU A 89 13.77 22.11 -17.53
CA LEU A 89 12.58 22.23 -18.37
C LEU A 89 12.06 23.66 -18.44
N LYS A 90 12.10 24.42 -17.34
CA LYS A 90 11.73 25.82 -17.30
C LYS A 90 12.63 26.67 -18.23
N ARG A 91 13.94 26.46 -18.20
CA ARG A 91 14.88 27.16 -19.11
C ARG A 91 14.62 26.82 -20.57
N ARG A 92 14.39 25.51 -20.88
CA ARG A 92 14.03 25.08 -22.24
C ARG A 92 12.72 25.70 -22.70
N LEU A 93 11.72 25.75 -21.86
CA LEU A 93 10.42 26.33 -22.13
C LEU A 93 10.55 27.85 -22.42
N LEU A 94 11.29 28.59 -21.61
CA LEU A 94 11.46 30.03 -21.81
C LEU A 94 12.10 30.36 -23.17
N TRP A 95 13.14 29.61 -23.53
CA TRP A 95 13.76 29.77 -24.84
C TRP A 95 12.83 29.37 -25.98
N SER A 96 12.15 28.20 -25.87
CA SER A 96 11.19 27.78 -26.89
C SER A 96 10.04 28.77 -27.03
N LEU A 97 9.53 29.32 -25.93
CA LEU A 97 8.45 30.32 -25.93
C LEU A 97 8.90 31.63 -26.59
N GLY A 98 10.13 32.07 -26.33
CA GLY A 98 10.68 33.26 -26.97
C GLY A 98 10.71 33.13 -28.49
N PHE A 99 11.29 32.05 -29.02
CA PHE A 99 11.29 31.78 -30.46
C PHE A 99 9.89 31.59 -31.05
N LEU A 100 9.01 30.89 -30.31
CA LEU A 100 7.65 30.66 -30.74
C LEU A 100 6.84 31.95 -30.84
N LEU A 101 6.96 32.88 -29.90
CA LEU A 101 6.28 34.18 -29.96
C LEU A 101 6.69 35.00 -31.20
N VAL A 102 7.98 34.99 -31.53
CA VAL A 102 8.46 35.61 -32.75
C VAL A 102 7.90 34.91 -33.98
N LEU A 103 7.91 33.56 -34.00
CA LEU A 103 7.33 32.77 -35.09
C LEU A 103 5.84 33.06 -35.26
N MET A 104 5.07 33.12 -34.17
CA MET A 104 3.65 33.46 -34.19
C MET A 104 3.38 34.87 -34.68
N TYR A 105 4.28 35.80 -34.41
CA TYR A 105 4.18 37.16 -34.97
C TYR A 105 4.24 37.14 -36.50
N PHE A 106 5.13 36.36 -37.09
CA PHE A 106 5.27 36.23 -38.53
C PHE A 106 4.14 35.41 -39.16
N SER A 107 3.73 34.29 -38.57
CA SER A 107 2.76 33.38 -39.14
C SER A 107 1.34 33.90 -38.96
N MET A 108 0.89 34.13 -37.74
CA MET A 108 -0.50 34.55 -37.43
C MET A 108 -0.62 36.08 -37.38
N GLY A 109 0.31 36.75 -36.70
CA GLY A 109 0.24 38.20 -36.49
C GLY A 109 0.18 38.98 -37.78
N HIS A 110 1.06 38.73 -38.68
CA HIS A 110 1.07 39.40 -39.96
C HIS A 110 -0.02 38.88 -40.93
N MET A 111 -0.12 37.55 -41.10
CA MET A 111 -1.04 36.98 -42.11
C MET A 111 -2.52 37.10 -41.76
N MET A 112 -2.90 37.00 -40.47
CA MET A 112 -4.31 37.06 -40.05
C MET A 112 -4.72 38.45 -39.58
N TRP A 113 -3.81 39.19 -38.93
CA TRP A 113 -4.14 40.47 -38.29
C TRP A 113 -3.42 41.68 -38.93
N GLY A 114 -2.60 41.43 -39.95
CA GLY A 114 -1.94 42.52 -40.69
C GLY A 114 -0.89 43.27 -39.86
N TRP A 115 -0.25 42.64 -38.85
CA TRP A 115 0.77 43.30 -38.04
C TRP A 115 1.93 43.75 -38.90
N PRO A 116 2.54 44.94 -38.63
CA PRO A 116 3.59 45.52 -39.45
C PRO A 116 4.84 44.64 -39.45
N LEU A 117 5.40 44.45 -40.65
CA LEU A 117 6.71 43.82 -40.83
C LEU A 117 7.68 44.84 -41.42
N PRO A 118 8.99 44.65 -41.24
CA PRO A 118 9.98 45.45 -41.95
C PRO A 118 9.78 45.38 -43.45
N ALA A 119 10.07 46.50 -44.15
CA ALA A 119 9.84 46.61 -45.60
C ALA A 119 10.51 45.50 -46.45
N PHE A 120 11.56 44.87 -45.93
CA PHE A 120 12.21 43.72 -46.55
C PHE A 120 11.31 42.51 -46.78
N TYR A 121 10.26 42.35 -45.97
CA TYR A 121 9.31 41.24 -46.06
C TYR A 121 8.08 41.58 -46.92
N THR A 122 7.90 42.83 -47.36
CA THR A 122 6.79 43.24 -48.23
C THR A 122 6.90 42.49 -49.55
N ASP A 123 5.87 41.72 -49.93
CA ASP A 123 5.81 40.84 -51.09
C ASP A 123 6.90 39.75 -51.18
N ASN A 124 7.71 39.59 -50.15
CA ASN A 124 8.78 38.61 -50.13
C ASN A 124 8.37 37.38 -49.28
N HIS A 125 7.46 36.56 -49.85
CA HIS A 125 6.90 35.40 -49.20
C HIS A 125 7.96 34.31 -48.93
N VAL A 126 8.99 34.21 -49.76
CA VAL A 126 10.12 33.28 -49.56
C VAL A 126 10.92 33.66 -48.32
N ALA A 127 11.23 34.94 -48.11
CA ALA A 127 11.94 35.39 -46.91
C ALA A 127 11.12 35.10 -45.63
N MET A 128 9.80 35.27 -45.67
CA MET A 128 8.90 34.92 -44.58
C MET A 128 8.95 33.42 -44.26
N GLY A 129 8.87 32.57 -45.28
CA GLY A 129 8.96 31.11 -45.10
C GLY A 129 10.31 30.65 -44.56
N LEU A 130 11.42 31.26 -45.03
CA LEU A 130 12.76 30.97 -44.50
C LEU A 130 12.91 31.41 -43.04
N THR A 131 12.36 32.57 -42.67
CA THR A 131 12.38 33.04 -41.29
C THR A 131 11.60 32.06 -40.37
N GLN A 132 10.42 31.61 -40.79
CA GLN A 132 9.65 30.62 -40.06
C GLN A 132 10.40 29.30 -39.94
N LEU A 133 11.05 28.81 -41.01
CA LEU A 133 11.88 27.61 -41.00
C LEU A 133 13.01 27.73 -39.97
N LEU A 134 13.78 28.84 -39.98
CA LEU A 134 14.91 29.01 -39.05
C LEU A 134 14.47 29.08 -37.58
N LEU A 135 13.38 29.79 -37.30
CA LEU A 135 12.81 29.87 -35.96
C LEU A 135 12.31 28.50 -35.48
N THR A 136 11.70 27.72 -36.36
CA THR A 136 11.25 26.36 -36.05
C THR A 136 12.42 25.41 -35.78
N VAL A 137 13.48 25.49 -36.59
CA VAL A 137 14.74 24.73 -36.36
C VAL A 137 15.32 25.08 -34.99
N ALA A 138 15.34 26.35 -34.59
CA ALA A 138 15.82 26.73 -33.27
C ALA A 138 15.01 26.06 -32.16
N VAL A 139 13.66 26.02 -32.25
CA VAL A 139 12.78 25.33 -31.28
C VAL A 139 13.03 23.82 -31.32
N MET A 140 13.25 23.19 -32.50
CA MET A 140 13.56 21.79 -32.65
C MET A 140 14.88 21.40 -31.97
N VAL A 141 15.93 22.23 -32.14
CA VAL A 141 17.25 22.02 -31.52
C VAL A 141 17.16 22.14 -30.00
N ILE A 142 16.46 23.16 -29.48
CA ILE A 142 16.22 23.27 -28.03
C ILE A 142 15.53 22.02 -27.48
N ASN A 143 14.64 21.41 -28.26
CA ASN A 143 13.84 20.25 -27.90
C ASN A 143 14.34 18.91 -28.50
N GLN A 144 15.60 18.84 -28.95
CA GLN A 144 16.19 17.69 -29.64
C GLN A 144 16.02 16.33 -28.88
N LYS A 145 15.89 16.37 -27.56
CA LYS A 145 15.68 15.16 -26.74
C LYS A 145 14.45 14.34 -27.18
N PHE A 146 13.36 15.00 -27.60
CA PHE A 146 12.17 14.31 -28.10
C PHE A 146 12.47 13.52 -29.38
N PHE A 147 13.26 14.07 -30.27
CA PHE A 147 13.64 13.39 -31.51
C PHE A 147 14.59 12.24 -31.26
N ILE A 148 15.63 12.45 -30.44
CA ILE A 148 16.61 11.39 -30.11
C ILE A 148 15.89 10.23 -29.42
N SER A 149 15.13 10.47 -28.36
CA SER A 149 14.40 9.45 -27.62
C SER A 149 13.33 8.79 -28.50
N GLY A 150 12.57 9.58 -29.25
CA GLY A 150 11.48 9.12 -30.09
C GLY A 150 11.93 8.20 -31.22
N PHE A 151 12.93 8.60 -32.00
CA PHE A 151 13.44 7.79 -33.11
C PHE A 151 14.25 6.58 -32.64
N GLN A 152 15.02 6.67 -31.56
CA GLN A 152 15.67 5.52 -30.97
C GLN A 152 14.66 4.46 -30.49
N SER A 153 13.57 4.88 -29.87
CA SER A 153 12.49 3.98 -29.44
C SER A 153 11.78 3.33 -30.61
N LEU A 154 11.54 4.08 -31.67
CA LEU A 154 10.94 3.58 -32.92
C LEU A 154 11.87 2.52 -33.59
N TRP A 155 13.14 2.81 -33.72
CA TRP A 155 14.13 1.88 -34.29
C TRP A 155 14.19 0.57 -33.50
N ARG A 156 14.08 0.64 -32.17
CA ARG A 156 14.04 -0.52 -31.28
C ARG A 156 12.68 -1.22 -31.23
N ARG A 157 11.75 -0.90 -32.13
CA ARG A 157 10.38 -1.44 -32.22
C ARG A 157 9.60 -1.30 -30.88
N ALA A 158 9.85 -0.24 -30.16
CA ALA A 158 9.17 0.08 -28.92
C ALA A 158 8.78 1.57 -28.86
N PRO A 159 7.93 2.01 -29.78
CA PRO A 159 7.54 3.41 -29.85
C PRO A 159 6.94 3.88 -28.52
N ASN A 160 7.34 5.05 -28.10
CA ASN A 160 6.92 5.70 -26.87
C ASN A 160 6.21 7.04 -27.17
N MET A 161 5.89 7.79 -26.14
CA MET A 161 5.29 9.12 -26.26
C MET A 161 6.15 10.07 -27.10
N ASP A 162 7.49 10.07 -26.87
CA ASP A 162 8.41 10.95 -27.60
C ASP A 162 8.43 10.61 -29.10
N THR A 163 8.12 9.34 -29.47
CA THR A 163 7.96 8.91 -30.86
C THR A 163 6.78 9.62 -31.53
N LEU A 164 5.64 9.74 -30.86
CA LEU A 164 4.47 10.42 -31.41
C LEU A 164 4.75 11.91 -31.67
N VAL A 165 5.41 12.55 -30.72
CA VAL A 165 5.83 13.96 -30.82
C VAL A 165 6.85 14.15 -31.93
N ALA A 166 7.87 13.29 -31.98
CA ALA A 166 8.91 13.36 -33.01
C ALA A 166 8.33 13.15 -34.42
N LEU A 167 7.46 12.16 -34.60
CA LEU A 167 6.81 11.91 -35.89
C LEU A 167 5.92 13.10 -36.31
N GLY A 168 5.08 13.61 -35.40
CA GLY A 168 4.19 14.73 -35.67
C GLY A 168 4.97 16.02 -36.06
N ALA A 169 5.96 16.37 -35.23
CA ALA A 169 6.78 17.57 -35.49
C ALA A 169 7.65 17.44 -36.76
N THR A 170 8.21 16.24 -37.00
CA THR A 170 9.00 15.99 -38.24
C THR A 170 8.13 16.02 -39.48
N ALA A 171 6.92 15.45 -39.43
CA ALA A 171 5.99 15.49 -40.56
C ALA A 171 5.55 16.92 -40.88
N ALA A 172 5.20 17.72 -39.86
CA ALA A 172 4.85 19.13 -40.03
C ALA A 172 6.02 19.95 -40.61
N PHE A 173 7.21 19.81 -40.08
CA PHE A 173 8.40 20.48 -40.56
C PHE A 173 8.80 20.05 -41.96
N GLY A 174 8.81 18.73 -42.23
CA GLY A 174 9.19 18.21 -43.55
C GLY A 174 8.23 18.62 -44.65
N TYR A 175 6.90 18.57 -44.41
CA TYR A 175 5.93 19.05 -45.37
C TYR A 175 6.05 20.56 -45.62
N SER A 176 6.20 21.39 -44.57
CA SER A 176 6.36 22.83 -44.70
C SER A 176 7.66 23.19 -45.47
N THR A 177 8.72 22.38 -45.27
CA THR A 177 9.95 22.56 -46.04
C THR A 177 9.71 22.23 -47.52
N TYR A 178 9.00 21.16 -47.84
CA TYR A 178 8.59 20.84 -49.19
C TYR A 178 7.73 21.98 -49.81
N ALA A 179 6.71 22.47 -49.09
CA ALA A 179 5.87 23.57 -49.53
C ALA A 179 6.68 24.84 -49.79
N LEU A 180 7.68 25.15 -48.95
CA LEU A 180 8.60 26.29 -49.15
C LEU A 180 9.40 26.11 -50.43
N PHE A 181 9.95 24.94 -50.72
CA PHE A 181 10.66 24.70 -51.98
C PHE A 181 9.72 24.76 -53.19
N ALA A 182 8.49 24.20 -53.10
CA ALA A 182 7.51 24.30 -54.16
C ALA A 182 7.07 25.74 -54.41
N MET A 183 6.95 26.57 -53.35
CA MET A 183 6.64 27.99 -53.41
C MET A 183 7.76 28.78 -54.13
N THR A 184 9.04 28.47 -53.92
CA THR A 184 10.14 29.14 -54.66
C THR A 184 10.00 28.90 -56.16
N GLY A 185 9.65 27.65 -56.56
CA GLY A 185 9.39 27.32 -57.98
C GLY A 185 8.18 28.06 -58.56
N ALA A 186 7.10 28.23 -57.78
CA ALA A 186 5.93 29.02 -58.19
C ALA A 186 6.28 30.52 -58.33
N GLN A 187 7.04 31.05 -57.40
CA GLN A 187 7.53 32.46 -57.43
C GLN A 187 8.37 32.75 -58.70
N VAL A 188 9.26 31.84 -59.06
CA VAL A 188 10.08 31.97 -60.26
C VAL A 188 9.22 31.92 -61.54
N ARG A 189 8.10 31.22 -61.55
CA ARG A 189 7.14 31.15 -62.67
C ARG A 189 6.15 32.34 -62.71
N GLY A 190 6.17 33.19 -61.67
CA GLY A 190 5.22 34.28 -61.52
C GLY A 190 3.80 33.86 -61.15
N ASP A 191 3.61 32.64 -60.64
CA ASP A 191 2.32 32.07 -60.25
C ASP A 191 1.99 32.50 -58.81
N THR A 192 1.38 33.67 -58.68
CA THR A 192 1.05 34.27 -57.39
C THR A 192 -0.05 33.49 -56.64
N GLU A 193 -0.96 32.82 -57.31
CA GLU A 193 -1.98 32.01 -56.70
C GLU A 193 -1.38 30.74 -56.04
N ALA A 194 -0.50 30.07 -56.77
CA ALA A 194 0.21 28.93 -56.21
C ALA A 194 1.13 29.36 -55.05
N VAL A 195 1.79 30.53 -55.11
CA VAL A 195 2.61 31.07 -54.00
C VAL A 195 1.75 31.21 -52.73
N MET A 196 0.57 31.84 -52.86
CA MET A 196 -0.33 32.05 -51.72
C MET A 196 -0.86 30.72 -51.16
N THR A 197 -1.18 29.76 -52.04
CA THR A 197 -1.63 28.41 -51.61
C THR A 197 -0.56 27.69 -50.78
N TYR A 198 0.70 27.66 -51.24
CA TYR A 198 1.78 27.05 -50.49
C TYR A 198 2.10 27.79 -49.19
N MET A 199 1.98 29.12 -49.17
CA MET A 199 2.17 29.91 -47.98
C MET A 199 1.15 29.63 -46.90
N MET A 200 -0.10 29.39 -47.25
CA MET A 200 -1.19 29.01 -46.36
C MET A 200 -1.05 27.59 -45.86
N ASP A 201 -0.31 26.72 -46.55
CA ASP A 201 -0.07 25.33 -46.22
C ASP A 201 1.17 25.12 -45.33
N PHE A 202 1.76 26.17 -44.74
CA PHE A 202 2.85 26.04 -43.80
C PHE A 202 2.36 25.54 -42.42
N TYR A 203 3.03 24.56 -41.87
CA TYR A 203 2.86 24.02 -40.52
C TYR A 203 4.11 24.18 -39.64
N PHE A 204 5.02 25.14 -39.96
CA PHE A 204 6.21 25.45 -39.17
C PHE A 204 5.84 25.86 -37.75
N GLU A 205 4.81 26.70 -37.59
CA GLU A 205 4.29 27.11 -36.30
C GLU A 205 3.70 25.92 -35.54
N SER A 206 3.00 24.99 -36.21
CA SER A 206 2.42 23.80 -35.61
C SER A 206 3.53 22.90 -35.05
N ALA A 207 4.63 22.67 -35.76
CA ALA A 207 5.77 21.93 -35.30
C ALA A 207 6.39 22.53 -34.03
N ALA A 208 6.64 23.85 -34.03
CA ALA A 208 7.20 24.59 -32.91
C ALA A 208 6.24 24.63 -31.70
N MET A 209 4.94 24.81 -31.95
CA MET A 209 3.89 24.85 -30.93
C MET A 209 3.73 23.49 -30.22
N ILE A 210 3.69 22.37 -30.98
CA ILE A 210 3.62 21.02 -30.44
C ILE A 210 4.77 20.81 -29.44
N LEU A 211 6.00 21.09 -29.84
CA LEU A 211 7.19 20.93 -28.99
C LEU A 211 7.15 21.81 -27.74
N THR A 212 6.72 23.06 -27.88
CA THR A 212 6.62 24.00 -26.77
C THR A 212 5.53 23.60 -25.78
N LEU A 213 4.30 23.30 -26.26
CA LEU A 213 3.19 22.90 -25.40
C LEU A 213 3.47 21.59 -24.69
N ILE A 214 4.07 20.61 -25.34
CA ILE A 214 4.46 19.37 -24.67
C ILE A 214 5.55 19.63 -23.63
N THR A 215 6.46 20.58 -23.87
CA THR A 215 7.45 21.00 -22.85
C THR A 215 6.76 21.67 -21.66
N VAL A 216 5.68 22.46 -21.85
CA VAL A 216 4.82 22.97 -20.76
C VAL A 216 4.25 21.78 -19.97
N GLY A 217 3.64 20.82 -20.65
CA GLY A 217 3.08 19.61 -20.03
C GLY A 217 4.12 18.87 -19.19
N LYS A 218 5.32 18.65 -19.74
CA LYS A 218 6.44 18.00 -19.03
C LYS A 218 6.94 18.81 -17.83
N MET A 219 6.99 20.12 -17.93
CA MET A 219 7.38 20.99 -16.81
C MET A 219 6.34 20.92 -15.68
N LEU A 220 5.04 20.98 -16.02
CA LEU A 220 3.97 20.85 -15.03
C LEU A 220 3.98 19.45 -14.38
N GLU A 221 4.25 18.41 -15.16
CA GLU A 221 4.45 17.05 -14.68
C GLU A 221 5.61 16.96 -13.67
N ALA A 222 6.80 17.46 -14.03
CA ALA A 222 7.98 17.46 -13.18
C ALA A 222 7.73 18.22 -11.86
N ARG A 223 7.16 19.43 -11.94
CA ARG A 223 6.82 20.24 -10.77
C ARG A 223 5.82 19.53 -9.87
N SER A 224 4.88 18.82 -10.44
CA SER A 224 3.86 18.09 -9.69
C SER A 224 4.41 16.84 -9.03
N LYS A 225 5.31 16.11 -9.70
CA LYS A 225 6.09 15.03 -9.11
C LYS A 225 6.89 15.52 -7.89
N GLY A 226 7.55 16.66 -7.99
CA GLY A 226 8.25 17.28 -6.86
C GLY A 226 7.34 17.52 -5.65
N ARG A 227 6.12 18.02 -5.86
CA ARG A 227 5.14 18.22 -4.77
C ARG A 227 4.60 16.93 -4.16
N THR A 228 4.56 15.84 -4.88
CA THR A 228 4.10 14.55 -4.33
C THR A 228 5.14 13.92 -3.42
N THR A 229 6.43 14.25 -3.58
CA THR A 229 7.51 13.82 -2.68
C THR A 229 7.66 14.70 -1.43
N ASP A 230 6.93 15.81 -1.33
CA ASP A 230 7.05 16.75 -0.20
C ASP A 230 6.67 16.12 1.14
N ALA A 231 5.75 15.14 1.15
CA ALA A 231 5.39 14.41 2.36
C ALA A 231 6.58 13.60 2.89
N LEU A 232 7.30 12.91 2.00
CA LEU A 232 8.50 12.13 2.34
C LEU A 232 9.64 13.05 2.79
N LYS A 233 9.87 14.16 2.06
CA LYS A 233 10.85 15.18 2.46
C LYS A 233 10.52 15.78 3.83
N GLY A 234 9.23 15.99 4.11
CA GLY A 234 8.77 16.47 5.40
C GLY A 234 9.16 15.54 6.54
N LEU A 235 9.01 14.23 6.36
CA LEU A 235 9.43 13.23 7.35
C LEU A 235 10.95 13.21 7.52
N MET A 236 11.71 13.28 6.42
CA MET A 236 13.18 13.30 6.47
C MET A 236 13.75 14.54 7.19
N LYS A 237 13.09 15.69 7.06
CA LYS A 237 13.49 16.93 7.75
C LYS A 237 13.28 16.91 9.26
N LEU A 238 12.51 15.96 9.77
CA LEU A 238 12.31 15.79 11.21
C LEU A 238 13.52 15.18 11.90
N ALA A 239 14.36 14.46 11.16
CA ALA A 239 15.56 13.82 11.71
C ALA A 239 16.58 14.89 12.15
N PRO A 240 17.00 14.93 13.44
CA PRO A 240 18.05 15.83 13.88
C PRO A 240 19.39 15.46 13.22
N GLN A 241 20.29 16.45 13.10
CA GLN A 241 21.59 16.24 12.46
C GLN A 241 22.66 15.83 13.48
N THR A 242 22.50 16.25 14.74
CA THR A 242 23.41 16.02 15.84
C THR A 242 22.70 15.44 17.05
N ALA A 243 23.44 14.81 17.94
CA ALA A 243 22.97 14.30 19.22
C ALA A 243 23.95 14.68 20.31
N THR A 244 23.47 15.01 21.51
CA THR A 244 24.28 15.19 22.71
C THR A 244 24.40 13.85 23.41
N VAL A 245 25.58 13.22 23.34
CA VAL A 245 25.89 11.93 23.99
C VAL A 245 26.79 12.13 25.18
N GLU A 246 26.59 11.31 26.21
CA GLU A 246 27.44 11.24 27.37
C GLU A 246 28.50 10.13 27.20
N ARG A 247 29.76 10.51 27.08
CA ARG A 247 30.89 9.57 27.00
C ARG A 247 31.96 9.99 28.01
N ASP A 248 32.45 9.06 28.79
CA ASP A 248 33.45 9.28 29.84
C ASP A 248 33.06 10.40 30.86
N GLY A 249 31.76 10.49 31.18
CA GLY A 249 31.20 11.47 32.09
C GLY A 249 31.17 12.90 31.55
N ARG A 250 31.31 13.10 30.23
CA ARG A 250 31.21 14.40 29.54
C ARG A 250 30.14 14.36 28.44
N GLU A 251 29.40 15.42 28.34
CA GLU A 251 28.49 15.62 27.24
C GLU A 251 29.27 16.09 26.00
N LEU A 252 29.05 15.40 24.90
CA LEU A 252 29.66 15.67 23.61
C LEU A 252 28.60 15.75 22.53
N GLU A 253 28.59 16.84 21.78
CA GLU A 253 27.75 16.92 20.59
C GLU A 253 28.42 16.18 19.44
N VAL A 254 27.75 15.15 18.94
CA VAL A 254 28.24 14.29 17.85
C VAL A 254 27.25 14.27 16.70
N PRO A 255 27.70 14.10 15.43
CA PRO A 255 26.82 13.79 14.33
C PRO A 255 26.01 12.52 14.62
N ILE A 256 24.72 12.51 14.26
CA ILE A 256 23.82 11.38 14.55
C ILE A 256 24.33 10.02 14.04
N LYS A 257 25.13 10.02 12.96
CA LYS A 257 25.78 8.82 12.41
C LYS A 257 26.83 8.18 13.34
N GLN A 258 27.32 8.92 14.33
CA GLN A 258 28.32 8.45 15.28
C GLN A 258 27.71 7.95 16.59
N VAL A 259 26.38 8.07 16.74
CA VAL A 259 25.67 7.49 17.88
C VAL A 259 25.62 5.98 17.70
N GLN A 260 25.98 5.24 18.74
CA GLN A 260 26.00 3.78 18.79
C GLN A 260 24.88 3.26 19.70
N ARG A 261 24.53 2.00 19.51
CA ARG A 261 23.61 1.32 20.40
C ARG A 261 24.21 1.31 21.82
N ASP A 262 23.37 1.51 22.81
CA ASP A 262 23.69 1.64 24.23
C ASP A 262 24.44 2.95 24.62
N ASP A 263 24.74 3.87 23.70
CA ASP A 263 25.15 5.23 24.06
C ASP A 263 24.07 5.90 24.92
N ILE A 264 24.52 6.66 25.92
CA ILE A 264 23.64 7.51 26.72
C ILE A 264 23.55 8.87 26.03
N PHE A 265 22.33 9.32 25.75
CA PHE A 265 22.11 10.63 25.17
C PHE A 265 21.16 11.46 26.04
N VAL A 266 21.31 12.76 25.93
CA VAL A 266 20.59 13.76 26.71
C VAL A 266 19.73 14.59 25.80
N VAL A 267 18.49 14.84 26.21
CA VAL A 267 17.55 15.70 25.47
C VAL A 267 16.95 16.76 26.38
N ARG A 268 17.23 18.02 26.05
CA ARG A 268 16.74 19.18 26.79
C ARG A 268 15.37 19.62 26.27
N PRO A 269 14.65 20.45 27.04
CA PRO A 269 13.39 21.05 26.58
C PRO A 269 13.55 21.77 25.24
N GLY A 270 12.65 21.47 24.28
CA GLY A 270 12.67 22.02 22.92
C GLY A 270 13.55 21.24 21.93
N GLU A 271 14.35 20.30 22.37
CA GLU A 271 15.19 19.49 21.48
C GLU A 271 14.44 18.28 20.92
N SER A 272 14.80 17.89 19.71
CA SER A 272 14.32 16.65 19.11
C SER A 272 15.12 15.45 19.58
N ILE A 273 14.44 14.35 19.87
CA ILE A 273 15.05 13.09 20.26
C ILE A 273 15.85 12.52 19.08
N PRO A 274 17.17 12.24 19.26
CA PRO A 274 18.03 11.93 18.13
C PRO A 274 17.88 10.51 17.60
N VAL A 275 17.70 9.53 18.47
CA VAL A 275 17.58 8.10 18.14
C VAL A 275 16.53 7.45 19.05
N ASP A 276 16.05 6.25 18.71
CA ASP A 276 15.15 5.53 19.61
C ASP A 276 15.87 5.08 20.86
N GLY A 277 15.21 5.20 22.01
CA GLY A 277 15.83 4.89 23.29
C GLY A 277 14.84 4.57 24.39
N VAL A 278 15.39 4.30 25.58
CA VAL A 278 14.64 4.12 26.83
C VAL A 278 15.12 5.19 27.81
N VAL A 279 14.19 5.87 28.48
CA VAL A 279 14.47 6.86 29.50
C VAL A 279 15.12 6.17 30.71
N LEU A 280 16.32 6.62 31.08
CA LEU A 280 17.02 6.15 32.29
C LEU A 280 16.69 7.02 33.47
N ASP A 281 16.60 8.33 33.26
CA ASP A 281 16.37 9.33 34.30
C ASP A 281 15.66 10.55 33.70
N GLY A 282 14.85 11.20 34.52
CA GLY A 282 14.06 12.35 34.15
C GLY A 282 12.61 12.01 33.83
N ALA A 283 11.80 13.06 33.73
CA ALA A 283 10.41 12.97 33.32
C ALA A 283 10.05 14.19 32.46
N SER A 284 9.31 13.99 31.39
CA SER A 284 8.90 15.06 30.47
C SER A 284 7.71 14.70 29.62
N ALA A 285 7.00 15.73 29.17
CA ALA A 285 6.00 15.60 28.11
C ALA A 285 6.70 15.64 26.73
N VAL A 286 6.54 14.59 25.95
CA VAL A 286 7.14 14.44 24.62
C VAL A 286 6.06 14.58 23.55
N ASN A 287 6.27 15.46 22.58
CA ASN A 287 5.39 15.64 21.44
C ASN A 287 5.75 14.61 20.35
N GLU A 288 4.90 13.62 20.19
CA GLU A 288 5.03 12.56 19.19
C GLU A 288 4.23 12.83 17.90
N ALA A 289 3.65 14.02 17.74
CA ALA A 289 2.77 14.37 16.60
C ALA A 289 3.39 14.11 15.22
N ALA A 290 4.69 14.23 15.12
CA ALA A 290 5.43 13.99 13.88
C ALA A 290 5.36 12.55 13.37
N LEU A 291 5.29 11.57 14.27
CA LEU A 291 5.23 10.14 13.98
C LEU A 291 3.80 9.60 14.09
N THR A 292 3.07 10.04 15.11
CA THR A 292 1.74 9.50 15.43
C THR A 292 0.59 10.35 14.88
N GLY A 293 0.85 11.61 14.55
CA GLY A 293 -0.16 12.59 14.13
C GLY A 293 -1.07 13.05 15.30
N GLU A 294 -0.66 12.84 16.57
CA GLU A 294 -1.39 13.34 17.75
C GLU A 294 -0.79 14.63 18.24
N SER A 295 -1.65 15.63 18.49
CA SER A 295 -1.20 16.94 18.96
C SER A 295 -0.97 16.99 20.47
N LEU A 296 -1.50 16.03 21.24
CA LEU A 296 -1.33 15.97 22.69
C LEU A 296 0.02 15.32 23.01
N PRO A 297 0.88 15.99 23.81
CA PRO A 297 2.11 15.40 24.28
C PRO A 297 1.85 14.18 25.18
N VAL A 298 2.77 13.23 25.16
CA VAL A 298 2.75 12.02 25.97
C VAL A 298 3.77 12.16 27.10
N ASP A 299 3.34 11.95 28.33
CA ASP A 299 4.26 11.95 29.47
C ASP A 299 5.16 10.74 29.44
N LYS A 300 6.47 10.95 29.63
CA LYS A 300 7.52 9.94 29.66
C LYS A 300 8.27 10.01 30.96
N ALA A 301 8.53 8.87 31.57
CA ALA A 301 9.27 8.70 32.82
C ALA A 301 10.34 7.60 32.65
N ALA A 302 11.16 7.38 33.68
CA ALA A 302 12.16 6.33 33.66
C ALA A 302 11.55 4.95 33.35
N GLY A 303 12.12 4.26 32.38
CA GLY A 303 11.65 2.97 31.84
C GLY A 303 10.81 3.09 30.57
N ASP A 304 10.30 4.28 30.22
CA ASP A 304 9.51 4.47 28.99
C ASP A 304 10.37 4.56 27.74
N THR A 305 9.80 4.14 26.62
CA THR A 305 10.44 4.26 25.31
C THR A 305 10.21 5.62 24.69
N VAL A 306 11.24 6.12 23.98
CA VAL A 306 11.19 7.36 23.21
C VAL A 306 11.64 7.08 21.79
N SER A 307 11.05 7.79 20.82
CA SER A 307 11.30 7.58 19.40
C SER A 307 12.03 8.77 18.78
N ALA A 308 12.90 8.50 17.83
CA ALA A 308 13.63 9.50 17.04
C ALA A 308 12.67 10.51 16.38
N ALA A 309 13.10 11.78 16.29
CA ALA A 309 12.37 12.90 15.71
C ALA A 309 11.12 13.36 16.46
N THR A 310 10.81 12.82 17.63
CA THR A 310 9.85 13.40 18.56
C THR A 310 10.49 14.55 19.36
N VAL A 311 9.69 15.49 19.86
CA VAL A 311 10.20 16.72 20.48
C VAL A 311 9.93 16.70 21.99
N ASN A 312 10.99 16.84 22.77
CA ASN A 312 10.92 17.00 24.22
C ASN A 312 10.38 18.39 24.55
N GLN A 313 9.32 18.51 25.36
CA GLN A 313 8.67 19.80 25.59
C GLN A 313 9.07 20.49 26.89
N SER A 314 9.17 19.77 28.00
CA SER A 314 9.20 20.42 29.33
C SER A 314 10.36 19.99 30.23
N GLY A 315 10.65 18.72 30.35
CA GLY A 315 11.63 18.16 31.27
C GLY A 315 12.97 17.86 30.62
N PHE A 316 13.91 17.42 31.44
CA PHE A 316 15.18 16.89 31.02
C PHE A 316 15.04 15.36 30.92
N LEU A 317 15.54 14.77 29.84
CA LEU A 317 15.54 13.33 29.64
C LEU A 317 16.97 12.82 29.41
N ARG A 318 17.35 11.81 30.17
CA ARG A 318 18.56 11.04 29.98
C ARG A 318 18.17 9.64 29.50
N CYS A 319 18.54 9.31 28.28
CA CYS A 319 18.07 8.10 27.60
C CYS A 319 19.23 7.22 27.15
N ARG A 320 19.01 5.90 27.07
CA ARG A 320 19.91 4.94 26.45
C ARG A 320 19.42 4.58 25.06
N ALA A 321 20.28 4.68 24.05
CA ALA A 321 19.98 4.35 22.68
C ALA A 321 19.70 2.85 22.50
N THR A 322 18.56 2.51 21.94
CA THR A 322 18.16 1.13 21.66
C THR A 322 18.24 0.79 20.18
N ARG A 323 17.87 1.74 19.31
CA ARG A 323 17.97 1.61 17.84
C ARG A 323 18.63 2.85 17.28
N VAL A 324 19.56 2.67 16.35
CA VAL A 324 20.36 3.75 15.75
C VAL A 324 20.40 3.62 14.23
N GLY A 325 20.69 4.71 13.53
CA GLY A 325 20.87 4.70 12.08
C GLY A 325 19.62 4.26 11.31
N GLU A 326 19.73 3.21 10.51
CA GLU A 326 18.64 2.68 9.68
C GLU A 326 17.57 1.95 10.49
N ASP A 327 17.89 1.47 11.68
CA ASP A 327 16.99 0.70 12.53
C ASP A 327 16.04 1.60 13.34
N THR A 328 16.23 2.94 13.32
CA THR A 328 15.31 3.85 14.02
C THR A 328 13.92 3.79 13.43
N THR A 329 12.91 3.97 14.30
CA THR A 329 11.49 4.00 13.91
C THR A 329 11.25 4.98 12.76
N LEU A 330 11.84 6.18 12.81
CA LEU A 330 11.72 7.17 11.72
C LEU A 330 12.32 6.63 10.41
N SER A 331 13.51 6.02 10.45
CA SER A 331 14.15 5.46 9.24
C SER A 331 13.32 4.35 8.62
N GLN A 332 12.73 3.48 9.43
CA GLN A 332 11.83 2.41 8.97
C GLN A 332 10.55 2.99 8.33
N ILE A 333 9.96 4.04 8.90
CA ILE A 333 8.81 4.74 8.31
C ILE A 333 9.19 5.33 6.94
N ILE A 334 10.31 6.02 6.83
CA ILE A 334 10.81 6.61 5.57
C ILE A 334 11.02 5.50 4.54
N GLN A 335 11.62 4.38 4.94
CA GLN A 335 11.86 3.24 4.06
C GLN A 335 10.54 2.63 3.57
N MET A 336 9.55 2.38 4.45
CA MET A 336 8.25 1.84 4.06
C MET A 336 7.53 2.76 3.06
N VAL A 337 7.52 4.07 3.28
CA VAL A 337 6.90 5.02 2.33
C VAL A 337 7.64 5.03 1.00
N SER A 338 8.98 4.94 1.02
CA SER A 338 9.82 4.84 -0.18
C SER A 338 9.54 3.56 -0.97
N ASP A 339 9.41 2.42 -0.27
CA ASP A 339 9.12 1.11 -0.88
C ASP A 339 7.71 1.08 -1.47
N ALA A 340 6.72 1.64 -0.76
CA ALA A 340 5.38 1.80 -1.32
C ALA A 340 5.38 2.63 -2.61
N ALA A 341 6.19 3.68 -2.68
CA ALA A 341 6.34 4.49 -3.88
C ALA A 341 7.10 3.78 -5.02
N ALA A 342 7.99 2.85 -4.69
CA ALA A 342 8.78 2.08 -5.66
C ALA A 342 8.01 0.88 -6.23
N THR A 343 7.00 0.36 -5.51
CA THR A 343 6.18 -0.78 -5.94
C THR A 343 5.04 -0.35 -6.85
N LYS A 344 4.51 -1.29 -7.64
CA LYS A 344 3.35 -1.04 -8.51
C LYS A 344 2.13 -1.79 -8.03
N ALA A 345 1.05 -1.04 -7.87
CA ALA A 345 -0.28 -1.61 -7.66
C ALA A 345 -0.75 -2.43 -8.87
N PRO A 346 -1.57 -3.46 -8.69
CA PRO A 346 -2.15 -4.26 -9.79
C PRO A 346 -2.81 -3.42 -10.87
N ILE A 347 -3.56 -2.38 -10.50
CA ILE A 347 -4.21 -1.46 -11.44
C ILE A 347 -3.20 -0.70 -12.31
N ALA A 348 -2.01 -0.36 -11.76
CA ALA A 348 -0.95 0.30 -12.53
C ALA A 348 -0.37 -0.62 -13.61
N LYS A 349 -0.20 -1.92 -13.30
CA LYS A 349 0.28 -2.93 -14.28
C LYS A 349 -0.69 -3.07 -15.46
N ILE A 350 -2.00 -2.96 -15.22
CA ILE A 350 -3.01 -2.98 -16.28
C ILE A 350 -2.88 -1.72 -17.15
N ALA A 351 -2.78 -0.54 -16.55
CA ALA A 351 -2.61 0.72 -17.27
C ALA A 351 -1.34 0.74 -18.14
N ASP A 352 -0.23 0.21 -17.63
CA ASP A 352 1.03 0.10 -18.38
C ASP A 352 0.90 -0.85 -19.58
N ARG A 353 0.19 -1.98 -19.44
CA ARG A 353 -0.07 -2.92 -20.53
C ARG A 353 -0.90 -2.26 -21.65
N VAL A 354 -1.94 -1.52 -21.26
CA VAL A 354 -2.75 -0.76 -22.21
C VAL A 354 -1.90 0.28 -22.95
N SER A 355 -1.05 1.03 -22.23
CA SER A 355 -0.14 2.02 -22.83
C SER A 355 0.81 1.40 -23.87
N GLY A 356 1.28 0.18 -23.63
CA GLY A 356 2.20 -0.51 -24.55
C GLY A 356 1.57 -0.87 -25.91
N VAL A 357 0.26 -1.11 -25.95
CA VAL A 357 -0.51 -1.39 -27.18
C VAL A 357 -1.00 -0.09 -27.82
N PHE A 358 -1.31 0.92 -27.01
CA PHE A 358 -1.94 2.15 -27.44
C PHE A 358 -1.09 2.94 -28.44
N VAL A 359 0.21 3.12 -28.19
CA VAL A 359 1.08 3.94 -29.04
C VAL A 359 1.21 3.37 -30.47
N PRO A 360 1.51 2.07 -30.66
CA PRO A 360 1.50 1.47 -32.00
C PRO A 360 0.15 1.62 -32.73
N THR A 361 -0.97 1.43 -32.00
CA THR A 361 -2.33 1.56 -32.54
C THR A 361 -2.59 2.98 -33.03
N VAL A 362 -2.17 3.98 -32.29
CA VAL A 362 -2.32 5.40 -32.66
C VAL A 362 -1.52 5.72 -33.91
N ILE A 363 -0.30 5.22 -34.04
CA ILE A 363 0.53 5.40 -35.25
C ILE A 363 -0.21 4.81 -36.46
N ALA A 364 -0.78 3.62 -36.32
CA ALA A 364 -1.59 2.99 -37.39
C ALA A 364 -2.82 3.81 -37.75
N ILE A 365 -3.58 4.31 -36.75
CA ILE A 365 -4.74 5.19 -36.96
C ILE A 365 -4.32 6.47 -37.72
N ALA A 366 -3.23 7.11 -37.32
CA ALA A 366 -2.73 8.31 -37.97
C ALA A 366 -2.37 8.06 -39.43
N ALA A 367 -1.69 6.95 -39.72
CA ALA A 367 -1.34 6.55 -41.09
C ALA A 367 -2.60 6.27 -41.93
N VAL A 368 -3.57 5.51 -41.38
CA VAL A 368 -4.84 5.23 -42.06
C VAL A 368 -5.64 6.52 -42.29
N THR A 369 -5.72 7.40 -41.29
CA THR A 369 -6.38 8.70 -41.43
C THR A 369 -5.80 9.52 -42.58
N THR A 370 -4.46 9.62 -42.64
CA THR A 370 -3.79 10.34 -43.74
C THR A 370 -4.09 9.69 -45.11
N ALA A 371 -4.01 8.35 -45.17
CA ALA A 371 -4.29 7.63 -46.43
C ALA A 371 -5.76 7.81 -46.89
N VAL A 372 -6.73 7.73 -45.97
CA VAL A 372 -8.16 7.90 -46.29
C VAL A 372 -8.44 9.31 -46.86
N TRP A 373 -7.89 10.37 -46.24
CA TRP A 373 -8.11 11.71 -46.73
C TRP A 373 -7.43 11.98 -48.07
N LEU A 374 -6.29 11.38 -48.37
CA LEU A 374 -5.67 11.39 -49.71
C LEU A 374 -6.52 10.67 -50.74
N LEU A 375 -7.08 9.50 -50.40
CA LEU A 375 -7.99 8.74 -51.28
C LEU A 375 -9.32 9.47 -51.55
N LEU A 376 -9.76 10.29 -50.59
CA LEU A 376 -10.91 11.17 -50.76
C LEU A 376 -10.61 12.44 -51.56
N GLY A 377 -9.40 12.56 -52.13
CA GLY A 377 -9.02 13.69 -53.02
C GLY A 377 -8.67 14.99 -52.29
N GLN A 378 -8.46 14.96 -50.97
CA GLN A 378 -8.01 16.13 -50.22
C GLN A 378 -6.53 16.41 -50.44
N SER A 379 -6.11 17.66 -50.22
CA SER A 379 -4.71 18.06 -50.33
C SER A 379 -3.80 17.30 -49.40
N VAL A 380 -2.54 17.12 -49.77
CA VAL A 380 -1.55 16.44 -48.94
C VAL A 380 -1.38 17.16 -47.57
N GLY A 381 -1.41 18.50 -47.59
CA GLY A 381 -1.36 19.31 -46.36
C GLY A 381 -2.52 19.03 -45.43
N PHE A 382 -3.75 19.00 -45.95
CA PHE A 382 -4.93 18.68 -45.15
C PHE A 382 -4.88 17.28 -44.58
N ALA A 383 -4.53 16.26 -45.38
CA ALA A 383 -4.43 14.86 -44.95
C ALA A 383 -3.36 14.67 -43.85
N LEU A 384 -2.18 15.29 -44.04
CA LEU A 384 -1.10 15.24 -43.04
C LEU A 384 -1.51 15.97 -41.76
N ALA A 385 -2.17 17.11 -41.83
CA ALA A 385 -2.63 17.84 -40.65
C ALA A 385 -3.60 16.97 -39.79
N ARG A 386 -4.47 16.15 -40.39
CA ARG A 386 -5.33 15.21 -39.68
C ARG A 386 -4.50 14.10 -39.00
N GLY A 387 -3.58 13.48 -39.74
CA GLY A 387 -2.68 12.47 -39.21
C GLY A 387 -1.81 13.00 -38.05
N ILE A 388 -1.23 14.19 -38.18
CA ILE A 388 -0.46 14.87 -37.14
C ILE A 388 -1.34 15.16 -35.92
N SER A 389 -2.58 15.66 -36.14
CA SER A 389 -3.53 15.91 -35.05
C SER A 389 -3.82 14.64 -34.25
N VAL A 390 -4.00 13.48 -34.92
CA VAL A 390 -4.18 12.17 -34.26
C VAL A 390 -2.95 11.78 -33.44
N LEU A 391 -1.74 11.92 -34.00
CA LEU A 391 -0.52 11.60 -33.25
C LEU A 391 -0.37 12.46 -31.98
N VAL A 392 -0.65 13.74 -32.08
CA VAL A 392 -0.44 14.70 -30.99
C VAL A 392 -1.48 14.52 -29.88
N ILE A 393 -2.79 14.43 -30.22
CA ILE A 393 -3.84 14.33 -29.20
C ILE A 393 -3.80 13.00 -28.45
N SER A 394 -3.21 11.99 -29.04
CA SER A 394 -3.20 10.62 -28.50
C SER A 394 -2.05 10.34 -27.55
N CYS A 395 -1.37 11.36 -27.04
CA CYS A 395 -0.29 11.12 -26.09
C CYS A 395 -0.83 10.53 -24.75
N PRO A 396 -0.37 9.37 -24.29
CA PRO A 396 -0.83 8.75 -23.04
C PRO A 396 -0.13 9.33 -21.78
N CYS A 397 0.21 10.61 -21.77
CA CYS A 397 0.98 11.26 -20.71
C CYS A 397 0.29 11.15 -19.34
N ALA A 398 -1.01 11.46 -19.31
CA ALA A 398 -1.83 11.44 -18.10
C ALA A 398 -2.01 10.01 -17.56
N LEU A 399 -2.07 9.00 -18.42
CA LEU A 399 -2.28 7.59 -18.05
C LEU A 399 -1.11 7.05 -17.20
N GLY A 400 0.12 7.40 -17.58
CA GLY A 400 1.32 6.97 -16.84
C GLY A 400 1.45 7.57 -15.44
N LEU A 401 0.78 8.69 -15.17
CA LEU A 401 0.81 9.39 -13.88
C LEU A 401 -0.42 9.12 -13.01
N ALA A 402 -1.50 8.67 -13.61
CA ALA A 402 -2.81 8.54 -12.95
C ALA A 402 -2.75 7.71 -11.66
N THR A 403 -2.02 6.61 -11.65
CA THR A 403 -1.90 5.69 -10.51
C THR A 403 -0.76 6.06 -9.57
N PRO A 404 0.50 6.26 -10.04
CA PRO A 404 1.63 6.46 -9.12
C PRO A 404 1.50 7.73 -8.26
N VAL A 405 0.99 8.83 -8.83
CA VAL A 405 0.81 10.08 -8.09
C VAL A 405 -0.24 9.93 -6.99
N ALA A 406 -1.37 9.29 -7.28
CA ALA A 406 -2.43 9.07 -6.29
C ALA A 406 -1.96 8.14 -5.15
N ILE A 407 -1.21 7.08 -5.47
CA ILE A 407 -0.63 6.17 -4.48
C ILE A 407 0.35 6.91 -3.57
N MET A 408 1.27 7.70 -4.14
CA MET A 408 2.26 8.43 -3.35
C MET A 408 1.60 9.46 -2.42
N VAL A 409 0.60 10.21 -2.91
CA VAL A 409 -0.14 11.16 -2.07
C VAL A 409 -0.93 10.41 -0.99
N GLY A 410 -1.57 9.28 -1.33
CA GLY A 410 -2.32 8.45 -0.39
C GLY A 410 -1.42 7.85 0.68
N SER A 411 -0.30 7.22 0.31
CA SER A 411 0.67 6.67 1.27
C SER A 411 1.29 7.75 2.15
N GLY A 412 1.63 8.91 1.56
CA GLY A 412 2.15 10.05 2.31
C GLY A 412 1.15 10.64 3.31
N LEU A 413 -0.15 10.69 2.95
CA LEU A 413 -1.20 11.09 3.87
C LEU A 413 -1.40 10.05 4.99
N GLY A 414 -1.33 8.76 4.65
CA GLY A 414 -1.35 7.66 5.61
C GLY A 414 -0.23 7.80 6.63
N ALA A 415 1.00 7.93 6.17
CA ALA A 415 2.18 8.04 7.01
C ALA A 415 2.10 9.23 7.99
N LYS A 416 1.64 10.40 7.54
CA LYS A 416 1.39 11.56 8.40
C LYS A 416 0.36 11.31 9.51
N ASN A 417 -0.48 10.28 9.36
CA ASN A 417 -1.51 9.91 10.33
C ASN A 417 -1.17 8.61 11.07
N GLY A 418 0.06 8.11 10.96
CA GLY A 418 0.49 6.88 11.60
C GLY A 418 -0.03 5.60 10.94
N ILE A 419 -0.46 5.66 9.67
CA ILE A 419 -0.93 4.52 8.88
C ILE A 419 0.08 4.27 7.75
N LEU A 420 0.84 3.18 7.83
CA LEU A 420 1.92 2.86 6.92
C LEU A 420 1.53 1.69 6.02
N PHE A 421 1.63 1.87 4.72
CA PHE A 421 1.43 0.81 3.71
C PHE A 421 2.80 0.38 3.20
N LYS A 422 3.13 -0.90 3.28
CA LYS A 422 4.42 -1.41 2.80
C LYS A 422 4.57 -1.36 1.28
N THR A 423 3.46 -1.56 0.57
CA THR A 423 3.47 -1.59 -0.90
C THR A 423 2.26 -0.85 -1.47
N ALA A 424 2.38 -0.46 -2.74
CA ALA A 424 1.25 0.07 -3.49
C ALA A 424 0.10 -0.97 -3.64
N ALA A 425 0.43 -2.25 -3.67
CA ALA A 425 -0.55 -3.33 -3.71
C ALA A 425 -1.31 -3.43 -2.38
N SER A 426 -0.61 -3.33 -1.23
CA SER A 426 -1.24 -3.32 0.09
C SER A 426 -2.24 -2.17 0.23
N LEU A 427 -1.87 -0.96 -0.27
CA LEU A 427 -2.79 0.18 -0.30
C LEU A 427 -4.01 -0.10 -1.19
N GLU A 428 -3.83 -0.74 -2.35
CA GLU A 428 -4.94 -1.08 -3.25
C GLU A 428 -5.85 -2.15 -2.65
N GLU A 429 -5.30 -3.23 -2.09
CA GLU A 429 -6.07 -4.36 -1.56
C GLU A 429 -6.82 -4.01 -0.28
N THR A 430 -6.26 -3.16 0.60
CA THR A 430 -6.93 -2.68 1.82
C THR A 430 -8.31 -2.08 1.53
N GLY A 431 -8.47 -1.35 0.43
CA GLY A 431 -9.76 -0.76 0.04
C GLY A 431 -10.78 -1.76 -0.50
N ARG A 432 -10.33 -2.98 -0.82
CA ARG A 432 -11.12 -4.05 -1.43
C ARG A 432 -11.59 -5.10 -0.43
N VAL A 433 -11.24 -4.96 0.83
CA VAL A 433 -11.58 -5.89 1.90
C VAL A 433 -13.10 -5.99 2.07
N ASP A 434 -13.59 -7.22 2.21
CA ASP A 434 -14.98 -7.58 2.46
C ASP A 434 -15.20 -8.07 3.89
N ILE A 435 -14.17 -8.67 4.52
CA ILE A 435 -14.19 -9.22 5.87
C ILE A 435 -12.98 -8.70 6.64
N VAL A 436 -13.18 -8.22 7.86
CA VAL A 436 -12.10 -7.86 8.79
C VAL A 436 -12.13 -8.87 9.95
N ALA A 437 -11.07 -9.66 10.05
CA ALA A 437 -10.83 -10.56 11.17
C ALA A 437 -9.97 -9.83 12.21
N LEU A 438 -10.46 -9.71 13.42
CA LEU A 438 -9.80 -9.01 14.53
C LEU A 438 -9.33 -10.05 15.55
N ASP A 439 -8.06 -9.99 15.94
CA ASP A 439 -7.66 -10.67 17.16
C ASP A 439 -8.34 -10.01 18.37
N LYS A 440 -8.50 -10.72 19.46
CA LYS A 440 -9.04 -10.17 20.69
C LYS A 440 -8.01 -9.35 21.44
N THR A 441 -6.93 -10.01 21.85
CA THR A 441 -5.94 -9.50 22.81
C THR A 441 -5.04 -8.44 22.17
N GLY A 442 -4.87 -7.28 22.83
CA GLY A 442 -4.07 -6.19 22.26
C GLY A 442 -4.70 -5.45 21.07
N THR A 443 -5.73 -6.04 20.43
CA THR A 443 -6.41 -5.49 19.26
C THR A 443 -7.78 -4.89 19.63
N ILE A 444 -8.76 -5.71 20.01
CA ILE A 444 -10.07 -5.24 20.52
C ILE A 444 -9.93 -4.78 21.95
N THR A 445 -9.14 -5.51 22.76
CA THR A 445 -8.85 -5.23 24.16
C THR A 445 -7.49 -4.57 24.33
N ALA A 446 -7.23 -4.02 25.51
CA ALA A 446 -5.97 -3.35 25.80
C ALA A 446 -4.76 -4.30 25.79
N GLY A 447 -4.97 -5.59 26.02
CA GLY A 447 -3.93 -6.61 26.16
C GLY A 447 -3.29 -6.62 27.55
N GLU A 448 -3.73 -5.72 28.43
CA GLU A 448 -3.28 -5.62 29.80
C GLU A 448 -4.46 -5.85 30.74
N PRO A 449 -4.46 -6.94 31.52
CA PRO A 449 -5.51 -7.19 32.52
C PRO A 449 -5.59 -6.04 33.51
N GLN A 450 -6.83 -5.65 33.88
CA GLN A 450 -7.10 -4.62 34.88
C GLN A 450 -8.09 -5.14 35.93
N VAL A 451 -8.00 -4.63 37.15
CA VAL A 451 -9.00 -4.88 38.18
C VAL A 451 -10.26 -4.12 37.82
N THR A 452 -11.35 -4.86 37.58
CA THR A 452 -12.64 -4.28 37.16
C THR A 452 -13.64 -4.14 38.31
N GLU A 453 -13.62 -5.07 39.27
CA GLU A 453 -14.49 -5.04 40.44
C GLU A 453 -13.75 -5.55 41.66
N LEU A 454 -14.06 -4.94 42.82
CA LEU A 454 -13.65 -5.38 44.13
C LEU A 454 -14.93 -5.76 44.89
N LEU A 455 -15.04 -7.00 45.34
CA LEU A 455 -16.19 -7.55 46.07
C LEU A 455 -15.72 -8.05 47.43
N PRO A 456 -15.62 -7.19 48.46
CA PRO A 456 -15.24 -7.62 49.80
C PRO A 456 -16.31 -8.51 50.42
N ALA A 457 -15.88 -9.47 51.25
CA ALA A 457 -16.78 -10.28 52.07
C ALA A 457 -17.37 -9.44 53.19
N ASP A 458 -18.44 -9.95 53.86
CA ASP A 458 -19.11 -9.26 54.95
C ASP A 458 -18.12 -8.90 56.07
N GLY A 459 -18.08 -7.57 56.39
CA GLY A 459 -17.20 -7.04 57.43
C GLY A 459 -15.73 -6.90 57.01
N VAL A 460 -15.44 -6.91 55.74
CA VAL A 460 -14.12 -6.61 55.14
C VAL A 460 -14.21 -5.34 54.29
N SER A 461 -13.23 -4.45 54.39
CA SER A 461 -13.17 -3.29 53.54
C SER A 461 -12.44 -3.58 52.21
N GLU A 462 -12.75 -2.84 51.14
CA GLU A 462 -12.05 -2.94 49.87
C GLU A 462 -10.52 -2.75 50.02
N ALA A 463 -10.12 -1.83 50.88
CA ALA A 463 -8.72 -1.56 51.21
C ALA A 463 -8.02 -2.74 51.89
N GLU A 464 -8.74 -3.47 52.76
CA GLU A 464 -8.24 -4.66 53.45
C GLU A 464 -8.07 -5.82 52.44
N LEU A 465 -9.06 -6.08 51.59
CA LEU A 465 -9.01 -7.05 50.50
C LEU A 465 -7.84 -6.76 49.55
N LEU A 466 -7.73 -5.52 49.11
CA LEU A 466 -6.70 -5.15 48.16
C LEU A 466 -5.29 -5.17 48.75
N ARG A 467 -5.12 -4.83 50.06
CA ARG A 467 -3.86 -4.98 50.76
C ARG A 467 -3.40 -6.42 50.92
N ALA A 468 -4.34 -7.31 51.25
CA ALA A 468 -4.07 -8.74 51.34
C ALA A 468 -3.69 -9.33 49.98
N ALA A 469 -4.40 -8.96 48.91
CA ALA A 469 -4.07 -9.34 47.56
C ALA A 469 -2.70 -8.78 47.11
N LEU A 470 -2.40 -7.52 47.42
CA LEU A 470 -1.11 -6.89 47.13
C LEU A 470 0.04 -7.62 47.80
N ALA A 471 -0.09 -7.96 49.11
CA ALA A 471 0.92 -8.66 49.86
C ALA A 471 1.24 -10.04 49.25
N LEU A 472 0.23 -10.75 48.74
CA LEU A 472 0.37 -12.06 48.13
C LEU A 472 0.94 -11.97 46.69
N GLU A 473 0.42 -11.07 45.88
CA GLU A 473 0.74 -10.96 44.44
C GLU A 473 2.05 -10.22 44.13
N GLN A 474 2.60 -9.46 45.09
CA GLN A 474 3.89 -8.73 44.87
C GLN A 474 5.09 -9.64 44.51
N LYS A 475 5.03 -10.93 44.85
CA LYS A 475 6.04 -11.94 44.53
C LYS A 475 5.65 -12.82 43.33
N SER A 476 4.53 -12.54 42.69
CA SER A 476 4.00 -13.28 41.55
C SER A 476 4.38 -12.61 40.23
N GLU A 477 4.85 -13.37 39.27
CA GLU A 477 5.15 -12.88 37.92
C GLU A 477 3.94 -13.01 36.98
N HIS A 478 2.79 -13.47 37.49
CA HIS A 478 1.60 -13.72 36.68
C HIS A 478 1.00 -12.40 36.15
N PRO A 479 0.52 -12.32 34.89
CA PRO A 479 -0.09 -11.09 34.33
C PRO A 479 -1.24 -10.54 35.19
N LEU A 480 -2.04 -11.40 35.82
CA LEU A 480 -3.14 -10.97 36.72
C LEU A 480 -2.62 -10.28 38.00
N ALA A 481 -1.43 -10.67 38.48
CA ALA A 481 -0.78 -10.02 39.61
C ALA A 481 -0.48 -8.55 39.28
N ARG A 482 0.04 -8.27 38.08
CA ARG A 482 0.34 -6.88 37.66
C ARG A 482 -0.87 -5.98 37.73
N ALA A 483 -2.07 -6.49 37.36
CA ALA A 483 -3.33 -5.74 37.46
C ALA A 483 -3.63 -5.33 38.90
N ILE A 484 -3.44 -6.26 39.87
CA ILE A 484 -3.69 -6.02 41.28
C ILE A 484 -2.67 -5.02 41.84
N LEU A 485 -1.39 -5.19 41.48
CA LEU A 485 -0.30 -4.30 41.87
C LEU A 485 -0.54 -2.86 41.36
N ALA A 486 -0.89 -2.71 40.09
CA ALA A 486 -1.19 -1.41 39.48
C ALA A 486 -2.38 -0.72 40.16
N ARG A 487 -3.43 -1.45 40.48
CA ARG A 487 -4.60 -0.92 41.20
C ARG A 487 -4.22 -0.49 42.63
N ALA A 488 -3.51 -1.32 43.35
CA ALA A 488 -3.08 -1.02 44.71
C ALA A 488 -2.15 0.20 44.76
N GLN A 489 -1.26 0.34 43.78
CA GLN A 489 -0.37 1.50 43.66
C GLN A 489 -1.17 2.78 43.36
N ALA A 490 -2.17 2.72 42.47
CA ALA A 490 -3.05 3.85 42.19
C ALA A 490 -3.85 4.30 43.42
N ASP A 491 -4.26 3.36 44.28
CA ASP A 491 -4.95 3.61 45.53
C ASP A 491 -3.98 4.01 46.66
N GLY A 492 -2.67 4.14 46.42
CA GLY A 492 -1.63 4.54 47.38
C GLY A 492 -1.36 3.53 48.48
N LEU A 493 -1.63 2.23 48.26
CA LEU A 493 -1.43 1.18 49.23
C LEU A 493 0.00 0.65 49.15
N THR A 494 0.54 0.37 50.35
CA THR A 494 1.85 -0.30 50.51
C THR A 494 1.66 -1.78 50.82
N ALA A 495 2.52 -2.63 50.31
CA ALA A 495 2.49 -4.07 50.56
C ALA A 495 3.02 -4.44 51.94
N ASP A 496 2.32 -5.34 52.64
CA ASP A 496 2.86 -5.98 53.83
C ASP A 496 3.87 -7.08 53.42
N GLU A 497 4.91 -7.31 54.25
CA GLU A 497 5.85 -8.39 54.04
C GLU A 497 5.16 -9.78 54.25
N VAL A 498 5.49 -10.71 53.37
CA VAL A 498 5.03 -12.10 53.46
C VAL A 498 6.20 -13.06 53.42
N THR A 499 6.08 -14.14 54.19
CA THR A 499 7.02 -15.27 54.26
C THR A 499 6.38 -16.51 53.66
N ASP A 500 7.17 -17.59 53.45
CA ASP A 500 6.68 -18.87 52.92
C ASP A 500 5.84 -18.81 51.67
N PHE A 501 6.14 -17.86 50.76
CA PHE A 501 5.43 -17.72 49.49
C PHE A 501 5.58 -18.98 48.61
N ARG A 502 4.45 -19.49 48.11
CA ARG A 502 4.39 -20.62 47.19
C ARG A 502 3.34 -20.36 46.10
N ALA A 503 3.75 -20.54 44.87
CA ALA A 503 2.85 -20.58 43.73
C ALA A 503 2.44 -22.02 43.44
N LEU A 504 1.14 -22.26 43.33
CA LEU A 504 0.52 -23.54 42.99
C LEU A 504 0.02 -23.49 41.59
N SER A 505 0.74 -24.11 40.67
CA SER A 505 0.43 -24.07 39.23
C SER A 505 -1.03 -24.40 38.93
N GLY A 506 -1.74 -23.50 38.23
CA GLY A 506 -3.12 -23.67 37.86
C GLY A 506 -4.17 -23.52 38.97
N SER A 507 -3.76 -23.25 40.21
CA SER A 507 -4.66 -23.16 41.36
C SER A 507 -4.67 -21.82 42.06
N GLY A 508 -3.50 -21.32 42.46
CA GLY A 508 -3.39 -20.07 43.19
C GLY A 508 -2.06 -19.88 43.89
N LEU A 509 -2.05 -19.00 44.88
CA LEU A 509 -0.89 -18.57 45.66
C LEU A 509 -1.18 -18.78 47.16
N THR A 510 -0.12 -19.06 47.94
CA THR A 510 -0.18 -19.09 49.39
C THR A 510 1.06 -18.43 49.96
N ALA A 511 0.89 -17.74 51.10
CA ALA A 511 1.99 -17.15 51.87
C ALA A 511 1.57 -16.98 53.33
N VAL A 512 2.50 -16.56 54.17
CA VAL A 512 2.21 -16.24 55.57
C VAL A 512 2.43 -14.73 55.76
N ARG A 513 1.38 -14.05 56.27
CA ARG A 513 1.38 -12.62 56.61
C ARG A 513 1.10 -12.50 58.12
N ASN A 514 1.98 -11.90 58.89
CA ASN A 514 1.84 -11.71 60.35
C ASN A 514 1.49 -13.00 61.11
N GLY A 515 2.03 -14.15 60.69
CA GLY A 515 1.74 -15.46 61.29
C GLY A 515 0.42 -16.11 60.87
N GLN A 516 -0.33 -15.49 59.97
CA GLN A 516 -1.59 -15.97 59.39
C GLN A 516 -1.42 -16.46 57.96
N THR A 517 -2.03 -17.57 57.62
CA THR A 517 -1.95 -18.10 56.23
C THR A 517 -2.85 -17.29 55.29
N LEU A 518 -2.23 -16.68 54.30
CA LEU A 518 -2.89 -15.94 53.24
C LEU A 518 -2.93 -16.82 51.98
N GLN A 519 -4.11 -16.92 51.35
CA GLN A 519 -4.32 -17.67 50.12
C GLN A 519 -5.09 -16.84 49.11
N GLY A 520 -4.73 -17.01 47.83
CA GLY A 520 -5.41 -16.33 46.74
C GLY A 520 -5.44 -17.21 45.49
N GLY A 521 -6.50 -17.13 44.68
CA GLY A 521 -6.57 -17.90 43.47
C GLY A 521 -8.00 -18.25 43.01
N SER A 522 -8.13 -19.38 42.33
CA SER A 522 -9.41 -19.83 41.77
C SER A 522 -10.42 -20.17 42.85
N LEU A 523 -11.72 -20.07 42.50
CA LEU A 523 -12.83 -20.45 43.37
C LEU A 523 -12.66 -21.87 43.91
N ALA A 524 -12.24 -22.82 43.07
CA ALA A 524 -12.01 -24.21 43.47
C ALA A 524 -10.91 -24.34 44.53
N TYR A 525 -9.81 -23.61 44.39
CA TYR A 525 -8.69 -23.64 45.32
C TYR A 525 -9.05 -23.02 46.67
N VAL A 526 -9.56 -21.79 46.67
CA VAL A 526 -9.85 -21.06 47.92
C VAL A 526 -11.00 -21.71 48.69
N SER A 527 -11.95 -22.36 48.02
CA SER A 527 -13.06 -23.11 48.65
C SER A 527 -12.57 -24.34 49.44
N THR A 528 -11.32 -24.79 49.29
CA THR A 528 -10.73 -25.88 50.12
C THR A 528 -10.32 -25.40 51.52
N ALA A 529 -10.06 -24.10 51.67
CA ALA A 529 -9.52 -23.50 52.88
C ALA A 529 -10.45 -22.50 53.55
N ALA A 530 -11.41 -21.89 52.83
CA ALA A 530 -12.35 -20.92 53.35
C ALA A 530 -13.78 -21.25 52.86
N GLU A 531 -14.77 -21.01 53.75
CA GLU A 531 -16.17 -21.13 53.36
C GLU A 531 -16.58 -20.00 52.44
N VAL A 532 -17.06 -20.32 51.25
CA VAL A 532 -17.57 -19.35 50.27
C VAL A 532 -19.08 -19.42 50.27
N SER A 533 -19.75 -18.33 50.63
CA SER A 533 -21.21 -18.24 50.68
C SER A 533 -21.82 -18.53 49.31
N PRO A 534 -23.05 -19.12 49.25
CA PRO A 534 -23.73 -19.36 47.95
C PRO A 534 -23.92 -18.08 47.11
N ALA A 535 -24.17 -16.94 47.79
CA ALA A 535 -24.27 -15.65 47.09
C ALA A 535 -22.95 -15.21 46.45
N MET A 536 -21.83 -15.35 47.12
CA MET A 536 -20.52 -15.03 46.60
C MET A 536 -20.14 -15.99 45.45
N ARG A 537 -20.46 -17.30 45.58
CA ARG A 537 -20.25 -18.27 44.49
C ARG A 537 -21.06 -17.89 43.25
N ALA A 538 -22.32 -17.59 43.38
CA ALA A 538 -23.17 -17.13 42.25
C ALA A 538 -22.61 -15.83 41.61
N ARG A 539 -22.04 -14.93 42.44
CA ARG A 539 -21.41 -13.71 41.92
C ARG A 539 -20.13 -14.00 41.12
N CYS A 540 -19.32 -14.94 41.58
CA CYS A 540 -18.14 -15.39 40.85
C CYS A 540 -18.50 -16.04 39.49
N GLU A 541 -19.57 -16.84 39.49
CA GLU A 541 -20.08 -17.46 38.27
C GLU A 541 -20.59 -16.41 37.28
N ALA A 542 -21.34 -15.40 37.76
CA ALA A 542 -21.79 -14.27 36.93
C ALA A 542 -20.62 -13.46 36.37
N LEU A 543 -19.58 -13.15 37.17
CA LEU A 543 -18.38 -12.49 36.70
C LEU A 543 -17.66 -13.29 35.60
N ALA A 544 -17.59 -14.61 35.78
CA ALA A 544 -17.00 -15.50 34.77
C ALA A 544 -17.84 -15.52 33.46
N GLU A 545 -19.18 -15.42 33.61
CA GLU A 545 -20.10 -15.29 32.46
C GLU A 545 -19.88 -13.96 31.69
N ASP A 546 -19.56 -12.88 32.40
CA ASP A 546 -19.20 -11.58 31.85
C ASP A 546 -17.78 -11.53 31.28
N GLY A 547 -17.05 -12.66 31.24
CA GLY A 547 -15.70 -12.77 30.70
C GLY A 547 -14.60 -12.23 31.62
N LYS A 548 -14.89 -12.04 32.90
CA LYS A 548 -13.94 -11.65 33.93
C LYS A 548 -13.37 -12.86 34.65
N THR A 549 -12.16 -12.71 35.18
CA THR A 549 -11.51 -13.76 36.01
C THR A 549 -11.68 -13.38 37.48
N PRO A 550 -12.55 -14.08 38.22
CA PRO A 550 -12.69 -13.86 39.66
C PRO A 550 -11.55 -14.55 40.41
N LEU A 551 -10.76 -13.77 41.14
CA LEU A 551 -9.71 -14.24 42.05
C LEU A 551 -10.19 -14.05 43.48
N LEU A 552 -10.26 -15.15 44.25
CA LEU A 552 -10.67 -15.12 45.65
C LEU A 552 -9.48 -15.04 46.56
N PHE A 553 -9.63 -14.31 47.64
CA PHE A 553 -8.59 -14.16 48.68
C PHE A 553 -9.15 -14.53 50.05
N SER A 554 -8.34 -15.26 50.84
CA SER A 554 -8.70 -15.67 52.19
C SER A 554 -7.50 -15.57 53.13
N GLU A 555 -7.74 -15.26 54.38
CA GLU A 555 -6.76 -15.20 55.45
C GLU A 555 -7.21 -16.09 56.61
N ASN A 556 -6.36 -17.02 56.99
CA ASN A 556 -6.57 -17.95 58.10
C ASN A 556 -7.97 -18.64 58.07
N GLY A 557 -8.41 -19.08 56.86
CA GLY A 557 -9.71 -19.73 56.67
C GLY A 557 -10.93 -18.80 56.57
N ARG A 558 -10.74 -17.48 56.71
CA ARG A 558 -11.79 -16.47 56.49
C ARG A 558 -11.69 -15.92 55.07
N LEU A 559 -12.80 -15.93 54.34
CA LEU A 559 -12.84 -15.29 53.03
C LEU A 559 -12.75 -13.75 53.21
N LEU A 560 -11.80 -13.10 52.51
CA LEU A 560 -11.67 -11.65 52.47
C LEU A 560 -12.54 -11.05 51.36
N GLY A 561 -12.66 -11.74 50.23
CA GLY A 561 -13.46 -11.28 49.10
C GLY A 561 -12.96 -11.79 47.76
N VAL A 562 -13.47 -11.16 46.71
CA VAL A 562 -13.19 -11.48 45.32
C VAL A 562 -12.67 -10.23 44.57
N ILE A 563 -11.62 -10.38 43.80
CA ILE A 563 -11.11 -9.35 42.86
C ILE A 563 -11.35 -9.88 41.47
N ALA A 564 -12.15 -9.18 40.69
CA ALA A 564 -12.39 -9.48 39.30
C ALA A 564 -11.36 -8.78 38.41
N VAL A 565 -10.66 -9.55 37.61
CA VAL A 565 -9.66 -9.04 36.66
C VAL A 565 -10.10 -9.40 35.24
N ALA A 566 -10.02 -8.45 34.33
CA ALA A 566 -10.32 -8.70 32.92
C ALA A 566 -9.44 -7.85 32.00
N ASP A 567 -9.24 -8.35 30.79
CA ASP A 567 -8.68 -7.55 29.69
C ASP A 567 -9.79 -6.65 29.13
N VAL A 568 -9.64 -5.36 29.31
CA VAL A 568 -10.70 -4.37 29.06
C VAL A 568 -10.74 -4.00 27.58
N ILE A 569 -11.96 -3.92 27.02
CA ILE A 569 -12.16 -3.44 25.64
C ILE A 569 -11.68 -1.99 25.53
N LYS A 570 -10.87 -1.69 24.47
CA LYS A 570 -10.43 -0.34 24.19
C LYS A 570 -11.63 0.57 23.95
N PRO A 571 -11.60 1.83 24.43
CA PRO A 571 -12.74 2.75 24.32
C PRO A 571 -13.20 3.01 22.88
N ASP A 572 -12.28 2.94 21.93
CA ASP A 572 -12.54 3.18 20.51
C ASP A 572 -13.00 1.93 19.73
N SER A 573 -12.85 0.72 20.29
CA SER A 573 -13.16 -0.53 19.60
C SER A 573 -14.63 -0.65 19.17
N PRO A 574 -15.63 -0.36 20.02
CA PRO A 574 -17.03 -0.45 19.59
C PRO A 574 -17.38 0.56 18.48
N GLN A 575 -16.75 1.74 18.49
CA GLN A 575 -16.93 2.72 17.43
C GLN A 575 -16.29 2.21 16.11
N ALA A 576 -15.07 1.71 16.16
CA ALA A 576 -14.36 1.19 15.00
C ALA A 576 -15.13 0.04 14.33
N VAL A 577 -15.66 -0.88 15.11
CA VAL A 577 -16.50 -1.99 14.62
C VAL A 577 -17.77 -1.45 13.94
N ARG A 578 -18.46 -0.48 14.54
CA ARG A 578 -19.62 0.16 13.90
C ARG A 578 -19.27 0.83 12.57
N GLU A 579 -18.13 1.52 12.50
CA GLU A 579 -17.67 2.17 11.26
C GLU A 579 -17.37 1.15 10.16
N LEU A 580 -16.71 0.04 10.48
CA LEU A 580 -16.46 -1.07 9.54
C LEU A 580 -17.77 -1.65 8.98
N ARG A 581 -18.74 -1.93 9.87
CA ARG A 581 -20.06 -2.43 9.46
C ARG A 581 -20.81 -1.43 8.59
N ASN A 582 -20.71 -0.12 8.87
CA ASN A 582 -21.29 0.92 8.04
C ASN A 582 -20.67 0.99 6.64
N MET A 583 -19.39 0.63 6.51
CA MET A 583 -18.73 0.47 5.22
C MET A 583 -19.15 -0.80 4.45
N GLY A 584 -19.99 -1.65 5.04
CA GLY A 584 -20.45 -2.93 4.46
C GLY A 584 -19.43 -4.06 4.58
N ILE A 585 -18.57 -4.00 5.61
CA ILE A 585 -17.55 -5.01 5.92
C ILE A 585 -18.07 -5.89 7.05
N GLU A 586 -17.94 -7.20 6.91
CA GLU A 586 -18.22 -8.17 7.97
C GLU A 586 -17.05 -8.16 8.97
N VAL A 587 -17.37 -8.03 10.27
CA VAL A 587 -16.36 -8.00 11.33
C VAL A 587 -16.41 -9.30 12.12
N VAL A 588 -15.30 -10.03 12.13
CA VAL A 588 -15.16 -11.33 12.79
C VAL A 588 -14.11 -11.23 13.89
N MET A 589 -14.39 -11.65 15.10
CA MET A 589 -13.41 -11.76 16.16
C MET A 589 -12.86 -13.19 16.24
N LEU A 590 -11.53 -13.32 16.29
CA LEU A 590 -10.79 -14.56 16.52
C LEU A 590 -10.18 -14.54 17.92
N THR A 591 -10.33 -15.60 18.69
CA THR A 591 -9.73 -15.70 20.03
C THR A 591 -9.50 -17.15 20.46
N GLY A 592 -8.46 -17.34 21.26
CA GLY A 592 -8.21 -18.62 21.97
C GLY A 592 -9.08 -18.85 23.20
N ASP A 593 -9.84 -17.82 23.64
CA ASP A 593 -10.70 -17.92 24.82
C ASP A 593 -11.83 -18.95 24.62
N ASN A 594 -12.40 -19.38 25.75
CA ASN A 594 -13.61 -20.16 25.72
C ASN A 594 -14.77 -19.41 25.08
N GLU A 595 -15.74 -20.16 24.56
CA GLU A 595 -16.86 -19.62 23.79
C GLU A 595 -17.71 -18.59 24.57
N ARG A 596 -17.87 -18.79 25.89
CA ARG A 596 -18.69 -17.92 26.77
C ARG A 596 -18.06 -16.53 26.87
N THR A 597 -16.79 -16.48 27.28
CA THR A 597 -16.01 -15.22 27.37
C THR A 597 -15.93 -14.50 26.01
N ALA A 598 -15.64 -15.27 24.95
CA ALA A 598 -15.53 -14.73 23.60
C ALA A 598 -16.83 -14.08 23.13
N ARG A 599 -17.99 -14.71 23.38
CA ARG A 599 -19.31 -14.14 23.04
C ARG A 599 -19.62 -12.85 23.81
N ALA A 600 -19.29 -12.81 25.11
CA ALA A 600 -19.51 -11.62 25.93
C ALA A 600 -18.71 -10.42 25.38
N ILE A 601 -17.41 -10.61 25.11
CA ILE A 601 -16.53 -9.57 24.53
C ILE A 601 -16.99 -9.18 23.12
N GLY A 602 -17.33 -10.17 22.29
CA GLY A 602 -17.81 -9.93 20.93
C GLY A 602 -19.10 -9.12 20.89
N ALA A 603 -20.05 -9.41 21.78
CA ALA A 603 -21.28 -8.65 21.93
C ALA A 603 -21.02 -7.21 22.39
N ALA A 604 -20.14 -7.02 23.37
CA ALA A 604 -19.77 -5.70 23.88
C ALA A 604 -19.01 -4.86 22.82
N ALA A 605 -18.16 -5.48 22.01
CA ALA A 605 -17.47 -4.85 20.88
C ALA A 605 -18.40 -4.61 19.67
N GLY A 606 -19.50 -5.38 19.54
CA GLY A 606 -20.48 -5.29 18.46
C GLY A 606 -20.07 -5.97 17.16
N VAL A 607 -19.22 -7.01 17.23
CA VAL A 607 -18.78 -7.78 16.04
C VAL A 607 -19.93 -8.62 15.46
N ASP A 608 -19.85 -8.96 14.17
CA ASP A 608 -20.89 -9.76 13.51
C ASP A 608 -20.77 -11.25 13.82
N ARG A 609 -19.55 -11.73 14.05
CA ARG A 609 -19.26 -13.14 14.30
C ARG A 609 -18.09 -13.31 15.25
N VAL A 610 -18.17 -14.36 16.09
CA VAL A 610 -17.10 -14.75 17.00
C VAL A 610 -16.67 -16.18 16.67
N ILE A 611 -15.35 -16.40 16.60
CA ILE A 611 -14.73 -17.73 16.46
C ILE A 611 -13.82 -17.92 17.67
N ALA A 612 -14.27 -18.75 18.60
CA ALA A 612 -13.64 -18.98 19.89
C ALA A 612 -12.83 -20.29 19.89
N GLY A 613 -11.94 -20.44 20.88
CA GLY A 613 -11.14 -21.65 21.06
C GLY A 613 -10.09 -21.89 19.97
N VAL A 614 -9.69 -20.86 19.25
CA VAL A 614 -8.71 -20.96 18.17
C VAL A 614 -7.30 -20.82 18.74
N LEU A 615 -6.55 -21.90 18.73
CA LEU A 615 -5.13 -21.88 19.09
C LEU A 615 -4.32 -21.01 18.09
N PRO A 616 -3.15 -20.50 18.46
CA PRO A 616 -2.34 -19.66 17.56
C PRO A 616 -2.11 -20.29 16.18
N ASP A 617 -1.79 -21.58 16.14
CA ASP A 617 -1.57 -22.33 14.89
C ASP A 617 -2.87 -22.57 14.09
N GLY A 618 -4.03 -22.46 14.72
CA GLY A 618 -5.35 -22.60 14.08
C GLY A 618 -5.86 -21.33 13.41
N LYS A 619 -5.33 -20.14 13.78
CA LYS A 619 -5.77 -18.85 13.21
C LYS A 619 -5.57 -18.79 11.71
N ASP A 620 -4.46 -19.33 11.19
CA ASP A 620 -4.18 -19.43 9.75
C ASP A 620 -5.28 -20.20 9.00
N ALA A 621 -5.72 -21.32 9.55
CA ALA A 621 -6.75 -22.15 8.94
C ALA A 621 -8.11 -21.42 8.88
N GLU A 622 -8.47 -20.67 9.94
CA GLU A 622 -9.70 -19.88 9.95
C GLU A 622 -9.64 -18.71 8.94
N ILE A 623 -8.51 -18.03 8.82
CA ILE A 623 -8.31 -17.00 7.79
C ILE A 623 -8.47 -17.61 6.39
N ARG A 624 -7.97 -18.82 6.14
CA ARG A 624 -8.14 -19.52 4.86
C ARG A 624 -9.61 -19.79 4.55
N ARG A 625 -10.41 -20.24 5.53
CA ARG A 625 -11.85 -20.43 5.36
C ARG A 625 -12.60 -19.13 5.10
N LEU A 626 -12.22 -18.04 5.78
CA LEU A 626 -12.83 -16.73 5.56
C LEU A 626 -12.54 -16.20 4.15
N ARG A 627 -11.34 -16.46 3.60
CA ARG A 627 -10.96 -16.06 2.23
C ARG A 627 -11.81 -16.71 1.13
N GLU A 628 -12.40 -17.87 1.38
CA GLU A 628 -13.35 -18.50 0.44
C GLU A 628 -14.64 -17.67 0.29
N ARG A 629 -14.97 -16.85 1.29
CA ARG A 629 -16.19 -16.01 1.32
C ARG A 629 -15.96 -14.58 0.80
N GLY A 630 -14.73 -14.11 0.78
CA GLY A 630 -14.39 -12.77 0.33
C GLY A 630 -12.97 -12.38 0.68
N LYS A 631 -12.57 -11.16 0.34
CA LYS A 631 -11.26 -10.63 0.67
C LYS A 631 -11.15 -10.31 2.16
N VAL A 632 -10.15 -10.87 2.82
CA VAL A 632 -9.96 -10.83 4.27
C VAL A 632 -8.79 -9.92 4.64
N ALA A 633 -9.03 -8.96 5.56
CA ALA A 633 -7.97 -8.35 6.33
C ALA A 633 -7.88 -9.00 7.70
N MET A 634 -6.70 -9.41 8.13
CA MET A 634 -6.41 -9.82 9.51
C MET A 634 -5.78 -8.67 10.26
N VAL A 635 -6.30 -8.37 11.45
CA VAL A 635 -5.75 -7.34 12.35
C VAL A 635 -5.28 -8.00 13.64
N GLY A 636 -4.03 -7.78 14.02
CA GLY A 636 -3.43 -8.35 15.23
C GLY A 636 -2.23 -7.53 15.71
N ASP A 637 -1.70 -7.86 16.88
CA ASP A 637 -0.50 -7.23 17.46
C ASP A 637 0.82 -7.81 16.93
N GLY A 638 0.75 -8.95 16.24
CA GLY A 638 1.78 -9.51 15.36
C GLY A 638 2.66 -10.59 15.92
N ILE A 639 2.83 -10.79 17.21
CA ILE A 639 3.75 -11.81 17.73
C ILE A 639 3.15 -13.21 17.51
N ASN A 640 1.91 -13.40 17.94
CA ASN A 640 1.19 -14.68 17.81
C ASN A 640 0.39 -14.80 16.50
N ASP A 641 0.18 -13.68 15.83
CA ASP A 641 -0.69 -13.57 14.65
C ASP A 641 0.06 -13.55 13.32
N ALA A 642 1.41 -13.54 13.34
CA ALA A 642 2.21 -13.43 12.13
C ALA A 642 1.84 -14.43 11.01
N PRO A 643 1.56 -15.71 11.28
CA PRO A 643 1.09 -16.64 10.26
C PRO A 643 -0.27 -16.24 9.68
N ALA A 644 -1.21 -15.79 10.50
CA ALA A 644 -2.55 -15.35 10.10
C ALA A 644 -2.51 -14.02 9.31
N LEU A 645 -1.65 -13.07 9.74
CA LEU A 645 -1.40 -11.81 9.04
C LEU A 645 -0.86 -12.05 7.63
N THR A 646 0.13 -12.93 7.49
CA THR A 646 0.72 -13.30 6.19
C THR A 646 -0.27 -14.06 5.31
N ARG A 647 -1.17 -14.84 5.90
CA ARG A 647 -2.16 -15.63 5.17
C ARG A 647 -3.32 -14.81 4.63
N ALA A 648 -3.68 -13.72 5.27
CA ALA A 648 -4.76 -12.84 4.86
C ALA A 648 -4.49 -12.21 3.48
N ASP A 649 -5.50 -11.63 2.84
CA ASP A 649 -5.30 -10.79 1.65
C ASP A 649 -4.62 -9.46 2.01
N VAL A 650 -4.81 -9.02 3.26
CA VAL A 650 -4.13 -7.86 3.85
C VAL A 650 -3.87 -8.14 5.33
N GLY A 651 -2.61 -8.19 5.73
CA GLY A 651 -2.22 -8.21 7.14
C GLY A 651 -2.11 -6.79 7.69
N ILE A 652 -2.75 -6.49 8.80
CA ILE A 652 -2.70 -5.18 9.47
C ILE A 652 -2.17 -5.36 10.88
N ALA A 653 -0.96 -4.86 11.15
CA ALA A 653 -0.40 -4.83 12.48
C ALA A 653 -0.85 -3.57 13.23
N ILE A 654 -1.26 -3.73 14.48
CA ILE A 654 -1.72 -2.64 15.35
C ILE A 654 -0.74 -2.47 16.52
N GLY A 655 -0.25 -1.23 16.70
CA GLY A 655 0.77 -0.93 17.70
C GLY A 655 2.20 -1.26 17.23
N ALA A 656 3.11 -0.32 17.29
CA ALA A 656 4.48 -0.42 16.74
C ALA A 656 5.44 -1.33 17.53
N GLY A 657 4.92 -2.28 18.35
CA GLY A 657 5.69 -2.89 19.43
C GLY A 657 6.57 -4.09 19.07
N ALA A 658 6.38 -4.78 17.95
CA ALA A 658 7.16 -5.99 17.64
C ALA A 658 7.70 -5.98 16.21
N ASP A 659 9.01 -6.19 16.07
CA ASP A 659 9.68 -6.28 14.75
C ASP A 659 9.08 -7.39 13.87
N VAL A 660 8.64 -8.50 14.47
CA VAL A 660 7.98 -9.61 13.77
C VAL A 660 6.64 -9.21 13.14
N ALA A 661 5.88 -8.32 13.80
CA ALA A 661 4.63 -7.79 13.24
C ALA A 661 4.89 -6.87 12.06
N LEU A 662 5.94 -6.05 12.17
CA LEU A 662 6.38 -5.19 11.09
C LEU A 662 6.73 -5.99 9.83
N ASP A 663 7.34 -7.17 9.98
CA ASP A 663 7.73 -8.01 8.84
C ASP A 663 6.54 -8.77 8.22
N ALA A 664 5.60 -9.24 9.01
CA ALA A 664 4.48 -10.06 8.56
C ALA A 664 3.30 -9.26 7.97
N ALA A 665 3.12 -8.00 8.38
CA ALA A 665 1.97 -7.19 7.99
C ALA A 665 2.19 -6.42 6.68
N ASP A 666 1.12 -6.17 5.94
CA ASP A 666 1.04 -5.28 4.77
C ASP A 666 0.82 -3.82 5.14
N VAL A 667 0.11 -3.60 6.23
CA VAL A 667 -0.23 -2.28 6.77
C VAL A 667 0.17 -2.25 8.24
N VAL A 668 0.85 -1.19 8.65
CA VAL A 668 1.26 -0.97 10.03
C VAL A 668 0.55 0.26 10.57
N LEU A 669 -0.17 0.08 11.68
CA LEU A 669 -0.78 1.15 12.45
C LEU A 669 0.12 1.47 13.62
N MET A 670 0.72 2.66 13.60
CA MET A 670 1.70 3.09 14.62
C MET A 670 1.07 3.20 16.01
N LYS A 671 -0.23 3.39 16.08
CA LYS A 671 -0.99 3.49 17.32
C LYS A 671 -1.72 2.20 17.62
N SER A 672 -1.88 1.92 18.91
CA SER A 672 -2.70 0.79 19.37
C SER A 672 -4.19 1.16 19.42
N ARG A 673 -4.73 1.74 18.32
CA ARG A 673 -6.13 2.15 18.18
C ARG A 673 -6.83 1.39 17.08
N LEU A 674 -7.93 0.73 17.42
CA LEU A 674 -8.72 0.01 16.43
C LEU A 674 -9.39 0.96 15.41
N SER A 675 -9.67 2.20 15.80
CA SER A 675 -10.23 3.24 14.92
C SER A 675 -9.34 3.61 13.72
N ASP A 676 -8.06 3.28 13.74
CA ASP A 676 -7.16 3.49 12.60
C ASP A 676 -7.36 2.43 11.49
N VAL A 677 -7.99 1.27 11.79
CA VAL A 677 -8.35 0.26 10.77
C VAL A 677 -9.40 0.80 9.79
N PRO A 678 -10.59 1.29 10.23
CA PRO A 678 -11.52 1.92 9.30
C PRO A 678 -10.92 3.15 8.61
N ALA A 679 -10.02 3.91 9.26
CA ALA A 679 -9.32 5.04 8.63
C ALA A 679 -8.41 4.59 7.49
N ALA A 680 -7.66 3.49 7.65
CA ALA A 680 -6.81 2.90 6.61
C ALA A 680 -7.64 2.44 5.40
N ILE A 681 -8.74 1.75 5.64
CA ILE A 681 -9.66 1.28 4.57
C ILE A 681 -10.30 2.48 3.85
N ARG A 682 -10.68 3.52 4.57
CA ARG A 682 -11.26 4.75 4.03
C ARG A 682 -10.28 5.49 3.13
N LEU A 683 -9.03 5.62 3.58
CA LEU A 683 -7.93 6.21 2.80
C LEU A 683 -7.67 5.43 1.52
N SER A 684 -7.56 4.11 1.63
CA SER A 684 -7.39 3.24 0.47
C SER A 684 -8.54 3.39 -0.54
N ARG A 685 -9.79 3.34 -0.09
CA ARG A 685 -10.97 3.55 -0.95
C ARG A 685 -10.98 4.93 -1.62
N ALA A 686 -10.57 5.97 -0.90
CA ALA A 686 -10.45 7.33 -1.46
C ALA A 686 -9.36 7.38 -2.53
N THR A 687 -8.21 6.77 -2.29
CA THR A 687 -7.09 6.67 -3.25
C THR A 687 -7.51 5.89 -4.49
N LEU A 688 -8.16 4.74 -4.35
CA LEU A 688 -8.69 3.96 -5.46
C LEU A 688 -9.71 4.74 -6.30
N ARG A 689 -10.63 5.45 -5.65
CA ARG A 689 -11.60 6.31 -6.35
C ARG A 689 -10.89 7.40 -7.14
N ASN A 690 -9.87 8.02 -6.56
CA ASN A 690 -9.06 9.02 -7.25
C ASN A 690 -8.32 8.43 -8.46
N ILE A 691 -7.74 7.23 -8.34
CA ILE A 691 -7.10 6.51 -9.46
C ILE A 691 -8.12 6.25 -10.57
N HIS A 692 -9.31 5.73 -10.26
CA HIS A 692 -10.35 5.48 -11.25
C HIS A 692 -10.79 6.77 -11.96
N GLN A 693 -10.93 7.88 -11.23
CA GLN A 693 -11.24 9.19 -11.82
C GLN A 693 -10.14 9.64 -12.77
N ASN A 694 -8.88 9.53 -12.35
CA ASN A 694 -7.73 9.88 -13.16
C ASN A 694 -7.66 9.06 -14.45
N LEU A 695 -7.86 7.74 -14.35
CA LEU A 695 -7.88 6.83 -15.50
C LEU A 695 -9.06 7.15 -16.43
N PHE A 696 -10.24 7.38 -15.88
CA PHE A 696 -11.42 7.76 -16.67
C PHE A 696 -11.14 9.02 -17.52
N TRP A 697 -10.65 10.09 -16.90
CA TRP A 697 -10.32 11.32 -17.62
C TRP A 697 -9.21 11.12 -18.65
N ALA A 698 -8.16 10.36 -18.31
CA ALA A 698 -7.06 10.07 -19.23
C ALA A 698 -7.54 9.34 -20.50
N PHE A 699 -8.54 8.45 -20.42
CA PHE A 699 -9.12 7.77 -21.56
C PHE A 699 -10.18 8.61 -22.28
N PHE A 700 -10.99 9.34 -21.54
CA PHE A 700 -12.09 10.13 -22.07
C PHE A 700 -11.63 11.18 -23.09
N TYR A 701 -10.56 11.92 -22.74
CA TYR A 701 -9.99 12.91 -23.68
C TYR A 701 -9.52 12.29 -24.99
N ASN A 702 -8.88 11.12 -24.91
CA ASN A 702 -8.41 10.41 -26.11
C ASN A 702 -9.57 9.84 -26.93
N THR A 703 -10.59 9.28 -26.28
CA THR A 703 -11.74 8.68 -26.96
C THR A 703 -12.53 9.72 -27.77
N LEU A 704 -12.69 10.94 -27.23
CA LEU A 704 -13.34 12.03 -27.97
C LEU A 704 -12.38 12.73 -28.93
N GLY A 705 -11.15 12.89 -28.57
CA GLY A 705 -10.18 13.66 -29.33
C GLY A 705 -9.71 12.97 -30.60
N ILE A 706 -9.52 11.64 -30.59
CA ILE A 706 -9.04 10.90 -31.78
C ILE A 706 -10.01 11.00 -32.97
N PRO A 707 -11.33 10.73 -32.84
CA PRO A 707 -12.29 10.92 -33.96
C PRO A 707 -12.35 12.36 -34.46
N LEU A 708 -12.29 13.35 -33.55
CA LEU A 708 -12.27 14.77 -33.92
C LEU A 708 -10.99 15.13 -34.70
N ALA A 709 -9.82 14.66 -34.23
CA ALA A 709 -8.54 14.85 -34.89
C ALA A 709 -8.47 14.14 -36.24
N ALA A 710 -9.01 12.93 -36.33
CA ALA A 710 -9.10 12.17 -37.58
C ALA A 710 -9.99 12.82 -38.63
N GLY A 711 -10.81 13.82 -38.24
CA GLY A 711 -11.66 14.56 -39.17
C GLY A 711 -13.03 13.92 -39.40
N VAL A 712 -13.51 13.03 -38.52
CA VAL A 712 -14.87 12.41 -38.65
C VAL A 712 -15.96 13.48 -38.72
N PHE A 713 -15.75 14.64 -38.08
CA PHE A 713 -16.72 15.72 -38.00
C PHE A 713 -16.46 16.87 -39.00
N VAL A 714 -15.52 16.69 -39.94
CA VAL A 714 -15.27 17.66 -41.02
C VAL A 714 -16.53 18.00 -41.83
N PRO A 715 -17.42 17.06 -42.18
CA PRO A 715 -18.68 17.37 -42.83
C PRO A 715 -19.58 18.32 -42.04
N LEU A 716 -19.43 18.40 -40.72
CA LEU A 716 -20.13 19.34 -39.84
C LEU A 716 -19.39 20.65 -39.61
N GLY A 717 -18.28 20.91 -40.34
CA GLY A 717 -17.43 22.09 -40.18
C GLY A 717 -16.50 22.07 -38.97
N LEU A 718 -16.44 20.95 -38.23
CA LEU A 718 -15.60 20.83 -37.06
C LEU A 718 -14.25 20.20 -37.43
N THR A 719 -13.19 20.98 -37.28
CA THR A 719 -11.80 20.52 -37.49
C THR A 719 -10.96 20.77 -36.25
N LEU A 720 -10.09 19.84 -35.90
CA LEU A 720 -9.13 20.03 -34.81
C LEU A 720 -7.75 20.40 -35.39
N ASN A 721 -7.25 21.58 -35.03
CA ASN A 721 -5.88 21.98 -35.33
C ASN A 721 -4.94 21.22 -34.35
N PRO A 722 -3.75 20.71 -34.82
CA PRO A 722 -2.75 20.05 -33.98
C PRO A 722 -2.34 20.83 -32.73
N MET A 723 -2.35 22.16 -32.79
CA MET A 723 -2.03 23.04 -31.66
C MET A 723 -3.00 22.89 -30.48
N PHE A 724 -4.31 22.86 -30.76
CA PHE A 724 -5.33 22.65 -29.73
C PHE A 724 -5.25 21.25 -29.15
N GLY A 725 -4.88 20.25 -29.94
CA GLY A 725 -4.59 18.91 -29.48
C GLY A 725 -3.46 18.88 -28.45
N ALA A 726 -2.34 19.57 -28.73
CA ALA A 726 -1.19 19.69 -27.82
C ALA A 726 -1.55 20.42 -26.52
N ALA A 727 -2.34 21.49 -26.61
CA ALA A 727 -2.80 22.23 -25.43
C ALA A 727 -3.71 21.36 -24.53
N ALA A 728 -4.67 20.65 -25.10
CA ALA A 728 -5.57 19.75 -24.38
C ALA A 728 -4.80 18.65 -23.66
N MET A 729 -3.77 18.09 -24.30
CA MET A 729 -2.90 17.07 -23.70
C MET A 729 -2.12 17.59 -22.48
N SER A 730 -1.55 18.80 -22.58
CA SER A 730 -0.85 19.42 -21.47
C SER A 730 -1.76 19.66 -20.27
N LEU A 731 -2.99 20.11 -20.53
CA LEU A 731 -4.01 20.36 -19.52
C LEU A 731 -4.49 19.04 -18.86
N SER A 732 -4.60 17.95 -19.63
CA SER A 732 -4.98 16.64 -19.12
C SER A 732 -4.03 16.15 -18.02
N SER A 733 -2.72 16.24 -18.22
CA SER A 733 -1.72 15.87 -17.22
C SER A 733 -1.83 16.72 -15.95
N PHE A 734 -2.06 18.03 -16.11
CA PHE A 734 -2.28 18.95 -14.99
C PHE A 734 -3.53 18.57 -14.18
N CYS A 735 -4.64 18.25 -14.85
CA CYS A 735 -5.89 17.84 -14.19
C CYS A 735 -5.71 16.56 -13.37
N VAL A 736 -5.03 15.55 -13.91
CA VAL A 736 -4.76 14.29 -13.20
C VAL A 736 -3.97 14.53 -11.91
N VAL A 737 -2.91 15.31 -11.98
CA VAL A 737 -2.08 15.58 -10.79
C VAL A 737 -2.83 16.45 -9.78
N SER A 738 -3.56 17.47 -10.23
CA SER A 738 -4.36 18.32 -9.35
C SER A 738 -5.44 17.51 -8.63
N ASN A 739 -6.08 16.55 -9.33
CA ASN A 739 -7.04 15.63 -8.73
C ASN A 739 -6.37 14.73 -7.68
N ALA A 740 -5.17 14.21 -7.94
CA ALA A 740 -4.44 13.42 -6.95
C ALA A 740 -4.05 14.23 -5.71
N LEU A 741 -3.57 15.47 -5.89
CA LEU A 741 -3.22 16.36 -4.77
C LEU A 741 -4.45 16.71 -3.89
N ARG A 742 -5.66 16.63 -4.42
CA ARG A 742 -6.90 16.80 -3.65
C ARG A 742 -7.03 15.80 -2.50
N LEU A 743 -6.38 14.62 -2.58
CA LEU A 743 -6.33 13.66 -1.48
C LEU A 743 -5.73 14.25 -0.20
N ASN A 744 -4.83 15.23 -0.28
CA ASN A 744 -4.28 15.90 0.90
C ASN A 744 -5.34 16.63 1.75
N LEU A 745 -6.50 16.94 1.17
CA LEU A 745 -7.63 17.56 1.86
C LEU A 745 -8.61 16.53 2.44
N PHE A 746 -8.32 15.24 2.27
CA PHE A 746 -9.20 14.16 2.71
C PHE A 746 -9.08 13.94 4.23
N LYS A 747 -10.23 13.89 4.92
CA LYS A 747 -10.32 13.66 6.36
C LYS A 747 -10.50 12.15 6.61
N LEU A 748 -9.45 11.48 7.10
CA LEU A 748 -9.42 10.03 7.27
C LEU A 748 -10.42 9.51 8.33
N ARG A 749 -10.67 10.31 9.38
CA ARG A 749 -11.50 9.91 10.52
C ARG A 749 -12.94 10.44 10.47
N ASP A 750 -13.37 11.00 9.33
CA ASP A 750 -14.75 11.46 9.13
C ASP A 750 -15.60 10.37 8.45
N PRO A 751 -16.55 9.73 9.18
CA PRO A 751 -17.38 8.65 8.65
C PRO A 751 -18.52 9.13 7.75
N LYS A 752 -18.75 10.44 7.60
CA LYS A 752 -19.90 11.00 6.85
C LYS A 752 -20.01 10.55 5.40
N HIS A 753 -18.90 10.14 4.80
CA HIS A 753 -18.85 9.74 3.40
C HIS A 753 -18.64 8.24 3.20
N ASP A 754 -18.82 7.43 4.25
CA ASP A 754 -18.71 5.99 4.16
C ASP A 754 -19.84 5.44 3.29
N GLN A 755 -19.47 4.73 2.24
CA GLN A 755 -20.42 4.09 1.34
C GLN A 755 -20.29 2.56 1.49
N LYS A 756 -21.44 1.90 1.66
CA LYS A 756 -21.50 0.44 1.56
C LYS A 756 -21.02 0.02 0.17
N ARG A 757 -20.03 -0.83 0.11
CA ARG A 757 -19.60 -1.42 -1.16
C ARG A 757 -20.79 -2.19 -1.75
N ARG A 758 -21.21 -1.88 -2.98
CA ARG A 758 -22.18 -2.72 -3.69
C ARG A 758 -21.53 -4.10 -3.84
N LYS A 759 -22.04 -5.10 -3.12
CA LYS A 759 -21.66 -6.49 -3.39
C LYS A 759 -21.93 -6.73 -4.87
N LYS A 760 -20.93 -7.10 -5.67
CA LYS A 760 -21.19 -7.76 -6.94
C LYS A 760 -22.11 -8.93 -6.60
N PRO A 761 -23.19 -9.14 -7.34
CA PRO A 761 -23.95 -10.38 -7.18
C PRO A 761 -22.92 -11.49 -7.34
N ALA A 762 -22.79 -12.32 -6.30
CA ALA A 762 -22.04 -13.56 -6.41
C ALA A 762 -22.58 -14.22 -7.68
N SER A 763 -21.69 -14.64 -8.57
CA SER A 763 -22.09 -15.41 -9.77
C SER A 763 -23.06 -16.45 -9.25
N ALA A 764 -24.26 -16.49 -9.86
CA ALA A 764 -25.35 -17.35 -9.43
C ALA A 764 -24.93 -18.82 -9.50
N ASN A 765 -24.38 -19.33 -8.42
CA ASN A 765 -24.19 -20.74 -8.12
C ASN A 765 -23.94 -20.96 -6.61
N THR A 766 -24.63 -20.23 -5.74
CA THR A 766 -24.93 -20.66 -4.37
C THR A 766 -26.11 -19.82 -3.86
N ALA A 767 -27.29 -20.36 -3.93
CA ALA A 767 -28.44 -19.83 -3.23
C ALA A 767 -28.16 -19.86 -1.71
N PRO A 768 -28.55 -18.83 -0.94
CA PRO A 768 -28.45 -18.90 0.52
C PRO A 768 -29.46 -19.94 1.01
N ALA A 769 -28.95 -20.97 1.65
CA ALA A 769 -29.79 -21.85 2.44
C ALA A 769 -30.33 -21.04 3.62
N GLU A 770 -31.64 -20.82 3.66
CA GLU A 770 -32.36 -20.41 4.85
C GLU A 770 -32.08 -21.41 5.97
N GLU A 771 -31.54 -20.93 7.07
CA GLU A 771 -31.44 -21.68 8.33
C GLU A 771 -32.85 -22.03 8.84
N LYS A 772 -33.34 -23.17 8.39
CA LYS A 772 -34.39 -23.89 9.14
C LYS A 772 -33.68 -24.81 10.12
N THR A 773 -33.83 -24.46 11.40
CA THR A 773 -33.55 -25.31 12.52
C THR A 773 -34.28 -26.66 12.35
N THR A 774 -33.56 -27.63 11.84
CA THR A 774 -33.94 -29.05 11.96
C THR A 774 -32.67 -29.82 12.34
N THR A 775 -32.73 -30.39 13.50
CA THR A 775 -31.83 -31.40 14.03
C THR A 775 -31.57 -32.46 12.95
N GLU A 776 -30.46 -32.32 12.21
CA GLU A 776 -29.96 -33.42 11.40
C GLU A 776 -28.76 -34.07 12.09
N LYS A 777 -28.96 -35.35 12.35
CA LYS A 777 -27.93 -36.29 12.78
C LYS A 777 -26.74 -36.22 11.85
N GLU A 778 -25.55 -36.11 12.45
CA GLU A 778 -24.26 -36.28 11.77
C GLU A 778 -24.28 -37.57 10.90
N LYS A 779 -24.26 -37.41 9.58
CA LYS A 779 -23.96 -38.52 8.68
C LYS A 779 -22.44 -38.76 8.74
N LYS A 780 -22.05 -39.89 9.36
CA LYS A 780 -20.67 -40.39 9.27
C LYS A 780 -20.24 -40.45 7.81
N PRO A 781 -19.04 -39.98 7.47
CA PRO A 781 -18.51 -40.13 6.11
C PRO A 781 -18.45 -41.61 5.74
N MET A 782 -18.96 -41.94 4.57
CA MET A 782 -19.01 -43.31 4.08
C MET A 782 -17.62 -43.70 3.53
N LYS A 783 -17.00 -44.74 4.06
CA LYS A 783 -15.72 -45.24 3.57
C LYS A 783 -15.96 -46.51 2.77
N LYS A 784 -15.33 -46.65 1.59
CA LYS A 784 -15.28 -47.85 0.79
C LYS A 784 -13.83 -48.31 0.64
N THR A 785 -13.60 -49.60 0.77
CA THR A 785 -12.26 -50.18 0.61
C THR A 785 -12.21 -50.97 -0.69
N MET A 786 -11.27 -50.62 -1.56
CA MET A 786 -11.03 -51.29 -2.83
C MET A 786 -9.77 -52.14 -2.73
N LYS A 787 -9.84 -53.39 -3.24
CA LYS A 787 -8.67 -54.24 -3.42
C LYS A 787 -8.16 -54.13 -4.88
N ILE A 788 -6.90 -53.74 -5.01
CA ILE A 788 -6.31 -53.39 -6.33
C ILE A 788 -5.06 -54.23 -6.55
N GLU A 789 -5.01 -54.94 -7.69
CA GLU A 789 -3.88 -55.71 -8.13
C GLU A 789 -3.04 -54.95 -9.18
N GLY A 790 -1.71 -55.06 -9.11
CA GLY A 790 -0.80 -54.42 -10.08
C GLY A 790 -0.06 -53.20 -9.55
N MET A 791 -0.29 -52.72 -8.34
CA MET A 791 0.45 -51.62 -7.73
C MET A 791 1.78 -52.11 -7.16
N MET A 792 2.92 -51.72 -7.71
CA MET A 792 4.24 -52.21 -7.30
C MET A 792 5.12 -51.14 -6.58
N CYS A 793 4.73 -49.89 -6.55
CA CYS A 793 5.56 -48.82 -5.96
C CYS A 793 4.75 -47.61 -5.59
N ALA A 794 5.37 -46.67 -4.86
CA ALA A 794 4.76 -45.41 -4.43
C ALA A 794 4.26 -44.50 -5.58
N HIS A 795 4.81 -44.63 -6.79
CA HIS A 795 4.32 -43.92 -7.96
C HIS A 795 2.94 -44.47 -8.42
N CYS A 796 2.75 -45.77 -8.31
CA CYS A 796 1.45 -46.43 -8.57
C CYS A 796 0.39 -45.94 -7.56
N GLU A 797 0.72 -45.82 -6.26
CA GLU A 797 -0.17 -45.25 -5.26
C GLU A 797 -0.62 -43.82 -5.63
N ALA A 798 0.33 -42.95 -6.01
CA ALA A 798 0.03 -41.59 -6.39
C ALA A 798 -0.87 -41.50 -7.65
N THR A 799 -0.69 -42.43 -8.60
CA THR A 799 -1.49 -42.48 -9.82
C THR A 799 -2.94 -42.91 -9.52
N VAL A 800 -3.12 -43.96 -8.70
CA VAL A 800 -4.43 -44.47 -8.31
C VAL A 800 -5.14 -43.45 -7.39
N LYS A 801 -4.42 -42.84 -6.44
CA LYS A 801 -4.95 -41.77 -5.57
C LYS A 801 -5.50 -40.62 -6.40
N LYS A 802 -4.70 -40.11 -7.33
CA LYS A 802 -5.11 -39.00 -8.21
C LYS A 802 -6.29 -39.35 -9.11
N ALA A 803 -6.41 -40.61 -9.54
CA ALA A 803 -7.54 -41.07 -10.36
C ALA A 803 -8.84 -41.13 -9.55
N LEU A 804 -8.77 -41.59 -8.30
CA LEU A 804 -9.92 -41.64 -7.39
C LEU A 804 -10.34 -40.25 -6.90
N GLU A 805 -9.41 -39.39 -6.55
CA GLU A 805 -9.68 -38.00 -6.15
C GLU A 805 -10.16 -37.09 -7.29
N ALA A 806 -10.05 -37.54 -8.54
CA ALA A 806 -10.64 -36.84 -9.70
C ALA A 806 -12.17 -37.00 -9.76
N ILE A 807 -12.76 -37.90 -8.98
CA ILE A 807 -14.22 -38.11 -8.88
C ILE A 807 -14.77 -37.07 -7.88
N PRO A 808 -15.72 -36.20 -8.26
CA PRO A 808 -16.18 -35.08 -7.43
C PRO A 808 -16.73 -35.46 -6.05
N GLU A 809 -17.23 -36.67 -5.90
CA GLU A 809 -17.80 -37.19 -4.65
C GLU A 809 -16.78 -37.83 -3.70
N VAL A 810 -15.52 -37.99 -4.12
CA VAL A 810 -14.42 -38.50 -3.34
C VAL A 810 -13.72 -37.35 -2.61
N VAL A 811 -13.72 -37.42 -1.27
CA VAL A 811 -13.09 -36.43 -0.40
C VAL A 811 -11.59 -36.68 -0.23
N ASP A 812 -11.23 -37.94 -0.07
CA ASP A 812 -9.85 -38.42 0.12
C ASP A 812 -9.73 -39.90 -0.26
N ALA A 813 -8.57 -40.32 -0.74
CA ALA A 813 -8.23 -41.70 -1.05
C ALA A 813 -6.88 -42.06 -0.45
N GLU A 814 -6.87 -42.96 0.54
CA GLU A 814 -5.68 -43.56 1.11
C GLU A 814 -5.31 -44.82 0.33
N VAL A 815 -4.25 -44.79 -0.46
CA VAL A 815 -3.82 -45.90 -1.33
C VAL A 815 -2.53 -46.50 -0.80
N SER A 816 -2.46 -47.82 -0.68
CA SER A 816 -1.26 -48.55 -0.27
C SER A 816 -0.89 -49.68 -1.26
N HIS A 817 0.28 -49.56 -1.87
CA HIS A 817 0.81 -50.61 -2.76
C HIS A 817 1.26 -51.84 -1.97
N THR A 818 1.68 -51.69 -0.73
CA THR A 818 2.09 -52.78 0.15
C THR A 818 0.92 -53.64 0.63
N ALA A 819 -0.22 -52.99 0.86
CA ALA A 819 -1.46 -53.67 1.24
C ALA A 819 -2.33 -54.08 0.03
N GLY A 820 -2.05 -53.54 -1.16
CA GLY A 820 -2.87 -53.73 -2.34
C GLY A 820 -4.29 -53.16 -2.20
N THR A 821 -4.45 -52.10 -1.43
CA THR A 821 -5.77 -51.54 -1.11
C THR A 821 -5.83 -50.03 -1.32
N ALA A 822 -7.04 -49.51 -1.61
CA ALA A 822 -7.37 -48.10 -1.58
C ALA A 822 -8.62 -47.88 -0.71
N VAL A 823 -8.52 -47.07 0.33
CA VAL A 823 -9.64 -46.67 1.17
C VAL A 823 -10.14 -45.29 0.71
N VAL A 824 -11.35 -45.26 0.18
CA VAL A 824 -11.97 -44.05 -0.39
C VAL A 824 -13.00 -43.48 0.56
N THR A 825 -12.84 -42.25 0.94
CA THR A 825 -13.79 -41.49 1.79
C THR A 825 -14.72 -40.70 0.87
N LEU A 826 -16.02 -40.92 0.97
CA LEU A 826 -17.05 -40.37 0.10
C LEU A 826 -17.93 -39.35 0.84
N GLN A 827 -18.22 -38.23 0.17
CA GLN A 827 -19.17 -37.21 0.64
C GLN A 827 -20.63 -37.60 0.32
N SER A 828 -20.83 -38.32 -0.79
CA SER A 828 -22.14 -38.87 -1.20
C SER A 828 -21.94 -40.25 -1.85
N PRO A 829 -23.00 -41.10 -1.91
CA PRO A 829 -22.88 -42.42 -2.50
C PRO A 829 -22.42 -42.34 -3.98
N VAL A 830 -21.35 -43.06 -4.29
CA VAL A 830 -20.80 -43.23 -5.65
C VAL A 830 -21.02 -44.67 -6.07
N ASP A 831 -21.35 -44.85 -7.36
CA ASP A 831 -21.48 -46.21 -7.95
C ASP A 831 -20.12 -46.93 -7.98
N ASP A 832 -20.08 -48.16 -7.53
CA ASP A 832 -18.87 -48.99 -7.54
C ASP A 832 -18.27 -49.12 -8.92
N ALA A 833 -19.10 -49.13 -9.96
CA ALA A 833 -18.64 -49.16 -11.36
C ALA A 833 -17.83 -47.90 -11.75
N ALA A 834 -18.16 -46.72 -11.18
CA ALA A 834 -17.42 -45.50 -11.45
C ALA A 834 -16.02 -45.52 -10.77
N LEU A 835 -15.97 -45.94 -9.50
CA LEU A 835 -14.71 -46.09 -8.75
C LEU A 835 -13.80 -47.12 -9.42
N LYS A 836 -14.36 -48.27 -9.84
CA LYS A 836 -13.67 -49.35 -10.52
C LYS A 836 -13.09 -48.86 -11.84
N LYS A 837 -13.89 -48.20 -12.64
CA LYS A 837 -13.47 -47.66 -13.95
C LYS A 837 -12.32 -46.64 -13.81
N ALA A 838 -12.36 -45.76 -12.84
CA ALA A 838 -11.31 -44.76 -12.62
C ALA A 838 -9.94 -45.38 -12.34
N VAL A 839 -9.90 -46.53 -11.70
CA VAL A 839 -8.68 -47.28 -11.40
C VAL A 839 -8.25 -48.14 -12.62
N GLU A 840 -9.19 -48.79 -13.29
CA GLU A 840 -8.92 -49.65 -14.45
C GLU A 840 -8.49 -48.85 -15.69
N ASP A 841 -8.96 -47.61 -15.83
CA ASP A 841 -8.49 -46.69 -16.89
C ASP A 841 -7.00 -46.29 -16.70
N LYS A 842 -6.37 -46.69 -15.59
CA LYS A 842 -4.94 -46.50 -15.29
C LYS A 842 -4.13 -47.81 -15.35
N ASP A 843 -4.66 -48.84 -15.97
CA ASP A 843 -4.05 -50.15 -16.17
C ASP A 843 -3.84 -50.94 -14.86
N TYR A 844 -4.64 -50.68 -13.81
CA TYR A 844 -4.68 -51.46 -12.58
C TYR A 844 -5.98 -52.25 -12.51
N LYS A 845 -5.95 -53.44 -11.88
CA LYS A 845 -7.11 -54.30 -11.82
C LYS A 845 -7.78 -54.25 -10.43
N VAL A 846 -9.06 -53.96 -10.37
CA VAL A 846 -9.85 -53.96 -9.15
C VAL A 846 -10.45 -55.31 -8.89
N LEU A 847 -10.06 -55.96 -7.80
CA LEU A 847 -10.50 -57.31 -7.42
C LEU A 847 -11.84 -57.31 -6.66
N GLY A 848 -12.15 -56.24 -5.93
CA GLY A 848 -13.38 -56.08 -5.18
C GLY A 848 -13.46 -54.71 -4.50
N ILE A 849 -14.70 -54.26 -4.15
CA ILE A 849 -15.00 -53.03 -3.44
C ILE A 849 -15.93 -53.44 -2.29
N GLU A 850 -15.52 -53.13 -1.05
CA GLU A 850 -16.25 -53.41 0.19
C GLU A 850 -16.66 -52.10 0.89
#